data_9d770d141ed36265f3dcb7e3c6a418ec
#
_entry.id   9d770d141ed36265f3dcb7e3c6a418ec
#
_cell.length_a   1.000
_cell.length_b   1.000
_cell.length_c   1.000
_cell.angle_alpha   90.00
_cell.angle_beta   90.00
_cell.angle_gamma   90.00
#
_symmetry.space_group_name_H-M   'P 1'
#
loop_
_entity.id
_entity.type
_entity.pdbx_description
1 polymer ?
#
loop_
_entity_poly.entity_id
_entity_poly.type
_entity_poly.pdbx_seq_one_letter_code
_entity_poly.pdbx_strand_id
1 'polypeptide(L)'
;MEFFMCGIAGFFQTKYNISNEQTYYFLKNKLEKMKNAIKHRGPDDDDIYLSGFLNNNGFSDKTEFPNNIIGGFVGFAHSRLSIRDIKGGHQPMTRAYKNHKATIVYNGEIYNTDYLRKMLSSFNISFETTGDTEIILYCYLVFGTDIFKELNGIFSFVIYDNDTAIVVRDHIGVKPLFYYHNNREFVFSSEPKGIFAYGIKPMINSDSWCEIIGLGPAHTLGNGVFKDIKEVLPGHYLTVTTDYHHNVKVKDLCYWKLKAKPHIDDYNTTVDKCSYLITDSIQKQMVSDIPICTFLSGGLDSSLVSAIVQDNLPDKNLNTYSFDFVDNDINFKSNAFQISRDKPFVDIMVNHINSKHKYLECNNSNQIDCLFKAVDARDIPNMADVESSMLYFCNLVSKECRVTLTGECADEIFGGYPWFHRKEMYMQNTFPWSYDLSPRIVLFKDDFINSLPLKEYVDDAYKTSINQCPHTDGETITEYNHRKISWLNIRWFMMTLLNRMDRCSMYSGLEARVPFADYRILEYVFNVPWEYKCYNNQVKSLLVECGKKYLPPEILYRKKSPYPKTYDPTYEKLLGTMVIEEYKSNNKLQKYIDYNKLIKFINSPKDYGKPWYGQLMAGPQMLAYVLQISYMLRKYNL
;
A
#
# COMPACT_ATOMS: atom_id res chain seq x y z
N MET A 1 -11.67 4.99 -22.61
CA MET A 1 -12.23 4.06 -21.60
C MET A 1 -11.34 4.17 -20.38
N GLU A 2 -11.88 4.66 -19.29
CA GLU A 2 -11.18 4.74 -18.01
C GLU A 2 -11.37 3.39 -17.31
N PHE A 3 -10.28 2.78 -16.82
CA PHE A 3 -10.26 1.44 -16.24
C PHE A 3 -9.73 1.52 -14.82
N PHE A 4 -10.32 0.77 -13.86
CA PHE A 4 -10.03 1.00 -12.44
C PHE A 4 -10.33 -0.22 -11.55
N MET A 5 -9.88 -0.24 -10.30
CA MET A 5 -9.99 -1.33 -9.28
C MET A 5 -10.91 -1.00 -8.10
N CYS A 6 -11.16 -2.01 -7.18
CA CYS A 6 -12.11 -1.87 -6.08
C CYS A 6 -11.73 -0.79 -5.07
N GLY A 7 -12.72 -0.04 -4.63
CA GLY A 7 -12.67 0.88 -3.52
C GLY A 7 -13.87 0.68 -2.60
N ILE A 8 -13.65 0.77 -1.29
CA ILE A 8 -14.69 0.68 -0.28
C ILE A 8 -14.74 1.96 0.55
N ALA A 9 -15.95 2.39 0.89
CA ALA A 9 -16.18 3.49 1.81
C ALA A 9 -17.51 3.30 2.53
N GLY A 10 -17.70 4.00 3.64
CA GLY A 10 -18.95 3.92 4.34
C GLY A 10 -18.91 4.54 5.73
N PHE A 11 -19.99 4.35 6.46
CA PHE A 11 -20.14 4.87 7.81
C PHE A 11 -21.04 3.98 8.67
N PHE A 12 -20.89 4.14 9.98
CA PHE A 12 -21.77 3.66 11.03
C PHE A 12 -22.09 4.84 11.94
N GLN A 13 -23.36 5.20 12.04
CA GLN A 13 -23.82 6.38 12.78
C GLN A 13 -24.91 6.03 13.78
N THR A 14 -25.01 6.82 14.84
CA THR A 14 -25.99 6.64 15.91
C THR A 14 -26.75 7.95 16.20
N LYS A 15 -27.84 7.86 16.98
CA LYS A 15 -28.60 9.04 17.47
C LYS A 15 -29.34 9.81 16.37
N TYR A 16 -29.85 9.10 15.38
CA TYR A 16 -30.71 9.70 14.36
C TYR A 16 -32.18 9.27 14.55
N ASN A 17 -33.09 10.16 14.18
CA ASN A 17 -34.47 9.75 13.97
C ASN A 17 -34.55 8.98 12.66
N ILE A 18 -34.67 7.65 12.72
CA ILE A 18 -34.64 6.75 11.56
C ILE A 18 -35.94 6.82 10.73
N SER A 19 -37.00 7.40 11.24
CA SER A 19 -38.27 7.64 10.52
C SER A 19 -38.23 8.90 9.64
N ASN A 20 -37.15 9.68 9.66
CA ASN A 20 -37.03 10.90 8.87
C ASN A 20 -36.49 10.61 7.48
N GLU A 21 -37.37 10.63 6.48
CA GLU A 21 -37.02 10.43 5.06
C GLU A 21 -35.93 11.43 4.58
N GLN A 22 -35.96 12.66 5.07
CA GLN A 22 -34.92 13.65 4.74
C GLN A 22 -33.54 13.20 5.23
N THR A 23 -33.45 12.58 6.41
CA THR A 23 -32.21 12.02 6.93
C THR A 23 -31.70 10.89 6.02
N TYR A 24 -32.58 10.01 5.56
CA TYR A 24 -32.22 8.93 4.63
C TYR A 24 -31.61 9.48 3.34
N TYR A 25 -32.28 10.43 2.66
CA TYR A 25 -31.76 11.03 1.43
C TYR A 25 -30.47 11.82 1.67
N PHE A 26 -30.34 12.49 2.80
CA PHE A 26 -29.11 13.19 3.17
C PHE A 26 -27.93 12.21 3.30
N LEU A 27 -28.12 11.08 3.99
CA LEU A 27 -27.09 10.06 4.17
C LEU A 27 -26.77 9.33 2.86
N LYS A 28 -27.79 9.05 2.04
CA LYS A 28 -27.60 8.50 0.70
C LYS A 28 -26.70 9.41 -0.16
N ASN A 29 -26.94 10.73 -0.14
CA ASN A 29 -26.10 11.69 -0.85
C ASN A 29 -24.65 11.70 -0.34
N LYS A 30 -24.44 11.55 0.97
CA LYS A 30 -23.08 11.39 1.53
C LYS A 30 -22.38 10.15 0.97
N LEU A 31 -23.06 8.99 0.92
CA LEU A 31 -22.52 7.77 0.32
C LEU A 31 -22.15 7.94 -1.15
N GLU A 32 -23.02 8.60 -1.93
CA GLU A 32 -22.72 8.89 -3.34
C GLU A 32 -21.47 9.76 -3.49
N LYS A 33 -21.28 10.76 -2.63
CA LYS A 33 -20.05 11.57 -2.63
C LYS A 33 -18.81 10.74 -2.27
N MET A 34 -18.91 9.87 -1.26
CA MET A 34 -17.82 8.97 -0.87
C MET A 34 -17.46 8.02 -2.02
N LYS A 35 -18.47 7.40 -2.64
CA LYS A 35 -18.32 6.52 -3.82
C LYS A 35 -17.57 7.24 -4.95
N ASN A 36 -18.04 8.44 -5.30
CA ASN A 36 -17.42 9.25 -6.35
C ASN A 36 -15.98 9.65 -6.04
N ALA A 37 -15.63 9.92 -4.78
CA ALA A 37 -14.28 10.27 -4.36
C ALA A 37 -13.27 9.12 -4.55
N ILE A 38 -13.74 7.86 -4.52
CA ILE A 38 -12.92 6.66 -4.72
C ILE A 38 -13.20 5.96 -6.05
N LYS A 39 -13.99 6.55 -6.94
CA LYS A 39 -14.42 5.95 -8.20
C LYS A 39 -13.26 5.57 -9.12
N HIS A 40 -12.14 6.31 -9.07
CA HIS A 40 -10.91 5.97 -9.78
C HIS A 40 -10.39 4.57 -9.42
N ARG A 41 -10.79 3.99 -8.28
CA ARG A 41 -10.45 2.62 -7.88
C ARG A 41 -11.34 1.55 -8.53
N GLY A 42 -12.54 1.88 -9.02
CA GLY A 42 -13.43 0.88 -9.59
C GLY A 42 -14.59 1.46 -10.41
N PRO A 43 -14.51 1.51 -11.74
CA PRO A 43 -15.59 2.06 -12.56
C PRO A 43 -16.42 1.02 -13.31
N ASP A 44 -16.06 -0.26 -13.23
CA ASP A 44 -16.77 -1.29 -14.01
C ASP A 44 -18.17 -1.52 -13.45
N ASP A 45 -18.30 -1.36 -12.12
CA ASP A 45 -19.57 -1.53 -11.40
C ASP A 45 -19.49 -0.72 -10.10
N ASP A 46 -20.60 -0.16 -9.67
CA ASP A 46 -20.66 0.56 -8.40
C ASP A 46 -22.06 0.46 -7.79
N ASP A 47 -22.15 0.39 -6.47
CA ASP A 47 -23.42 0.47 -5.78
C ASP A 47 -23.24 0.97 -4.34
N ILE A 48 -24.36 1.25 -3.69
CA ILE A 48 -24.44 1.64 -2.28
C ILE A 48 -25.46 0.78 -1.53
N TYR A 49 -25.17 0.55 -0.27
CA TYR A 49 -26.10 -0.05 0.69
C TYR A 49 -26.34 0.95 1.81
N LEU A 50 -27.58 1.20 2.17
CA LEU A 50 -27.95 2.06 3.31
C LEU A 50 -29.10 1.38 4.08
N SER A 51 -28.86 1.12 5.36
CA SER A 51 -29.85 0.51 6.26
C SER A 51 -29.92 1.26 7.57
N GLY A 52 -31.13 1.47 8.07
CA GLY A 52 -31.36 1.89 9.45
C GLY A 52 -31.26 0.69 10.40
N PHE A 53 -30.84 0.92 11.64
CA PHE A 53 -30.85 -0.08 12.69
C PHE A 53 -31.40 0.48 14.00
N LEU A 54 -32.10 -0.39 14.72
CA LEU A 54 -32.48 -0.14 16.11
C LEU A 54 -31.54 -0.95 17.00
N ASN A 55 -31.12 -0.37 18.11
CA ASN A 55 -30.40 -1.14 19.11
C ASN A 55 -31.26 -2.30 19.57
N ASN A 56 -30.84 -3.53 19.27
CA ASN A 56 -31.41 -4.83 19.61
C ASN A 56 -32.42 -5.47 18.65
N ASN A 57 -32.85 -4.84 17.55
CA ASN A 57 -33.68 -5.53 16.55
C ASN A 57 -33.39 -4.95 15.17
N GLY A 58 -32.63 -5.67 14.36
CA GLY A 58 -32.28 -5.26 13.00
C GLY A 58 -33.53 -5.07 12.13
N PHE A 59 -33.59 -3.95 11.41
CA PHE A 59 -34.58 -3.74 10.33
C PHE A 59 -33.93 -4.11 8.99
N SER A 60 -34.58 -5.02 8.31
CA SER A 60 -34.30 -5.29 6.90
C SER A 60 -35.34 -4.56 6.03
N ASP A 61 -34.82 -3.84 5.03
CA ASP A 61 -35.51 -3.39 3.82
C ASP A 61 -36.79 -2.52 3.90
N LYS A 62 -36.54 -1.28 3.57
CA LYS A 62 -37.14 -0.42 2.53
C LYS A 62 -38.44 0.36 2.74
N THR A 63 -39.38 0.16 3.58
CA THR A 63 -40.61 0.93 3.37
C THR A 63 -41.43 1.41 4.57
N GLU A 64 -41.19 0.93 5.76
CA GLU A 64 -41.98 1.42 6.92
C GLU A 64 -41.10 1.67 8.15
N PHE A 65 -40.69 2.90 8.33
CA PHE A 65 -40.06 3.33 9.57
C PHE A 65 -41.17 3.75 10.57
N PRO A 66 -41.24 3.15 11.76
CA PRO A 66 -42.16 3.61 12.80
C PRO A 66 -41.83 5.06 13.21
N ASN A 67 -42.80 5.90 13.46
CA ASN A 67 -42.62 7.29 13.81
C ASN A 67 -41.82 7.48 15.12
N ASN A 68 -40.85 8.39 15.11
CA ASN A 68 -40.05 8.86 16.26
C ASN A 68 -39.14 7.81 16.94
N ILE A 69 -38.57 6.87 16.19
CA ILE A 69 -37.60 5.93 16.74
C ILE A 69 -36.20 6.47 16.59
N ILE A 70 -35.46 6.53 17.69
CA ILE A 70 -34.05 6.86 17.72
C ILE A 70 -33.23 5.58 17.48
N GLY A 71 -32.45 5.57 16.44
CA GLY A 71 -31.58 4.47 16.09
C GLY A 71 -30.31 4.97 15.42
N GLY A 72 -29.75 4.17 14.55
CA GLY A 72 -28.60 4.52 13.74
C GLY A 72 -28.77 4.14 12.27
N PHE A 73 -27.77 4.49 11.48
CA PHE A 73 -27.63 4.10 10.09
C PHE A 73 -26.26 3.50 9.83
N VAL A 74 -26.23 2.44 9.04
CA VAL A 74 -25.03 1.92 8.41
C VAL A 74 -25.14 2.15 6.92
N GLY A 75 -24.05 2.64 6.32
CA GLY A 75 -23.98 2.86 4.89
C GLY A 75 -22.66 2.35 4.32
N PHE A 76 -22.74 1.63 3.20
CA PHE A 76 -21.61 1.12 2.44
C PHE A 76 -21.66 1.66 1.01
N ALA A 77 -20.50 2.00 0.47
CA ALA A 77 -20.30 2.35 -0.93
C ALA A 77 -19.17 1.50 -1.49
N HIS A 78 -19.38 0.97 -2.66
CA HIS A 78 -18.43 0.15 -3.38
C HIS A 78 -18.21 0.70 -4.79
N SER A 79 -16.97 0.68 -5.24
CA SER A 79 -16.58 0.89 -6.64
C SER A 79 -15.75 -0.31 -7.04
N ARG A 80 -16.11 -1.00 -8.13
CA ARG A 80 -15.58 -2.31 -8.50
C ARG A 80 -14.73 -2.27 -9.74
N LEU A 81 -13.58 -2.95 -9.69
CA LEU A 81 -12.87 -3.45 -10.86
C LEU A 81 -13.18 -4.95 -11.01
N SER A 82 -13.67 -5.33 -12.17
CA SER A 82 -14.05 -6.71 -12.46
C SER A 82 -12.85 -7.50 -12.96
N ILE A 83 -12.15 -8.18 -12.04
CA ILE A 83 -11.01 -9.06 -12.35
C ILE A 83 -11.44 -10.51 -12.27
N ARG A 84 -12.23 -10.84 -11.25
CA ARG A 84 -12.70 -12.18 -10.94
C ARG A 84 -14.20 -12.17 -10.76
N ASP A 85 -14.87 -13.24 -11.21
CA ASP A 85 -16.34 -13.36 -11.18
C ASP A 85 -17.05 -12.12 -11.75
N ILE A 86 -16.77 -11.81 -13.01
CA ILE A 86 -17.21 -10.58 -13.67
C ILE A 86 -18.71 -10.33 -13.50
N LYS A 87 -19.53 -11.39 -13.53
CA LYS A 87 -21.00 -11.30 -13.44
C LYS A 87 -21.54 -11.36 -12.01
N GLY A 88 -20.95 -12.20 -11.13
CA GLY A 88 -21.49 -12.49 -9.81
C GLY A 88 -20.89 -11.66 -8.67
N GLY A 89 -19.78 -10.97 -8.91
CA GLY A 89 -19.02 -10.25 -7.87
C GLY A 89 -19.55 -8.87 -7.49
N HIS A 90 -20.81 -8.55 -7.77
CA HIS A 90 -21.45 -7.28 -7.40
C HIS A 90 -21.46 -7.06 -5.87
N GLN A 91 -21.21 -5.81 -5.46
CA GLN A 91 -21.13 -5.40 -4.05
C GLN A 91 -21.79 -4.02 -3.86
N PRO A 92 -22.34 -3.73 -2.66
CA PRO A 92 -22.32 -4.51 -1.40
C PRO A 92 -23.08 -5.84 -1.51
N MET A 93 -22.52 -6.94 -0.97
CA MET A 93 -23.10 -8.26 -1.07
C MET A 93 -23.71 -8.69 0.27
N THR A 94 -24.94 -9.24 0.23
CA THR A 94 -25.63 -9.75 1.42
C THR A 94 -25.86 -11.24 1.28
N ARG A 95 -25.59 -12.01 2.34
CA ARG A 95 -25.89 -13.44 2.44
C ARG A 95 -26.47 -13.77 3.81
N ALA A 96 -27.12 -14.90 3.87
CA ALA A 96 -27.66 -15.44 5.11
C ALA A 96 -27.26 -16.90 5.29
N TYR A 97 -26.98 -17.29 6.52
CA TYR A 97 -26.76 -18.67 6.91
C TYR A 97 -27.60 -18.95 8.17
N LYS A 98 -28.53 -19.92 8.07
CA LYS A 98 -29.56 -20.14 9.11
C LYS A 98 -30.35 -18.83 9.37
N ASN A 99 -30.40 -18.38 10.60
CA ASN A 99 -31.11 -17.14 11.00
C ASN A 99 -30.14 -15.93 11.09
N HIS A 100 -28.94 -16.02 10.55
CA HIS A 100 -27.89 -15.02 10.63
C HIS A 100 -27.66 -14.39 9.25
N LYS A 101 -27.76 -13.08 9.14
CA LYS A 101 -27.62 -12.32 7.88
C LYS A 101 -26.54 -11.26 8.04
N ALA A 102 -25.64 -11.16 7.07
CA ALA A 102 -24.60 -10.13 7.05
C ALA A 102 -24.41 -9.54 5.65
N THR A 103 -23.90 -8.30 5.62
CA THR A 103 -23.60 -7.56 4.39
C THR A 103 -22.12 -7.17 4.39
N ILE A 104 -21.43 -7.36 3.26
CA ILE A 104 -20.00 -7.07 3.09
C ILE A 104 -19.76 -6.04 1.98
N VAL A 105 -18.73 -5.19 2.18
CA VAL A 105 -17.96 -4.51 1.12
C VAL A 105 -16.49 -4.89 1.25
N TYR A 106 -15.88 -5.22 0.12
CA TYR A 106 -14.57 -5.84 0.06
C TYR A 106 -13.72 -5.27 -1.09
N ASN A 107 -12.45 -5.02 -0.78
CA ASN A 107 -11.41 -4.61 -1.72
C ASN A 107 -10.22 -5.54 -1.55
N GLY A 108 -9.95 -6.39 -2.53
CA GLY A 108 -8.84 -7.32 -2.48
C GLY A 108 -9.01 -8.59 -3.30
N GLU A 109 -8.16 -9.58 -3.02
CA GLU A 109 -8.18 -10.94 -3.56
C GLU A 109 -7.82 -11.95 -2.47
N ILE A 110 -8.62 -13.00 -2.32
CA ILE A 110 -8.32 -14.18 -1.49
C ILE A 110 -7.83 -15.30 -2.38
N TYR A 111 -6.63 -15.79 -2.10
CA TYR A 111 -5.92 -16.76 -2.94
C TYR A 111 -6.15 -18.22 -2.54
N ASN A 112 -6.65 -18.49 -1.34
CA ASN A 112 -6.92 -19.84 -0.84
C ASN A 112 -8.41 -20.22 -0.84
N THR A 113 -9.16 -19.75 -1.83
CA THR A 113 -10.61 -19.96 -1.94
C THR A 113 -11.01 -21.44 -1.95
N ASP A 114 -10.24 -22.32 -2.59
CA ASP A 114 -10.52 -23.76 -2.62
C ASP A 114 -10.44 -24.41 -1.22
N TYR A 115 -9.45 -24.00 -0.44
CA TYR A 115 -9.33 -24.43 0.96
C TYR A 115 -10.53 -23.98 1.79
N LEU A 116 -10.93 -22.72 1.64
CA LEU A 116 -12.09 -22.17 2.36
C LEU A 116 -13.41 -22.82 1.93
N ARG A 117 -13.61 -23.07 0.62
CA ARG A 117 -14.78 -23.84 0.12
C ARG A 117 -14.82 -25.24 0.72
N LYS A 118 -13.67 -25.90 0.83
CA LYS A 118 -13.56 -27.22 1.46
C LYS A 118 -13.94 -27.18 2.95
N MET A 119 -13.53 -26.15 3.69
CA MET A 119 -13.95 -25.93 5.07
C MET A 119 -15.48 -25.75 5.20
N LEU A 120 -16.11 -25.10 4.24
CA LEU A 120 -17.55 -24.85 4.20
C LEU A 120 -18.38 -26.05 3.70
N SER A 121 -17.77 -27.08 3.14
CA SER A 121 -18.47 -28.20 2.48
C SER A 121 -19.42 -28.99 3.37
N SER A 122 -19.17 -29.04 4.69
CA SER A 122 -20.03 -29.72 5.67
C SER A 122 -21.22 -28.90 6.18
N PHE A 123 -21.37 -27.65 5.73
CA PHE A 123 -22.37 -26.72 6.26
C PHE A 123 -23.60 -26.55 5.35
N ASN A 124 -23.73 -27.35 4.28
CA ASN A 124 -24.84 -27.30 3.31
C ASN A 124 -25.06 -25.90 2.70
N ILE A 125 -23.97 -25.19 2.36
CA ILE A 125 -24.01 -23.88 1.74
C ILE A 125 -24.08 -24.05 0.21
N SER A 126 -25.06 -23.39 -0.42
CA SER A 126 -25.15 -23.26 -1.86
C SER A 126 -24.55 -21.92 -2.28
N PHE A 127 -23.46 -21.93 -3.02
CA PHE A 127 -22.83 -20.72 -3.55
C PHE A 127 -23.59 -20.26 -4.80
N GLU A 128 -23.87 -18.97 -4.89
CA GLU A 128 -24.50 -18.33 -6.04
C GLU A 128 -23.47 -17.77 -7.02
N THR A 129 -22.21 -17.59 -6.54
CA THR A 129 -21.14 -16.97 -7.29
C THR A 129 -19.86 -17.80 -7.27
N THR A 130 -18.93 -17.48 -8.14
CA THR A 130 -17.57 -18.09 -8.15
C THR A 130 -16.54 -17.25 -7.41
N GLY A 131 -16.91 -16.03 -7.04
CA GLY A 131 -16.04 -15.04 -6.41
C GLY A 131 -15.63 -15.37 -4.98
N ASP A 132 -14.63 -14.68 -4.52
CA ASP A 132 -14.09 -14.78 -3.17
C ASP A 132 -14.90 -13.98 -2.12
N THR A 133 -15.59 -12.91 -2.54
CA THR A 133 -16.45 -12.09 -1.67
C THR A 133 -17.51 -12.94 -0.96
N GLU A 134 -18.20 -13.81 -1.70
CA GLU A 134 -19.20 -14.70 -1.15
C GLU A 134 -18.61 -15.72 -0.18
N ILE A 135 -17.41 -16.23 -0.49
CA ILE A 135 -16.70 -17.17 0.36
C ILE A 135 -16.32 -16.51 1.69
N ILE A 136 -15.77 -15.29 1.67
CA ILE A 136 -15.44 -14.54 2.89
C ILE A 136 -16.70 -14.41 3.76
N LEU A 137 -17.82 -14.02 3.16
CA LEU A 137 -19.05 -13.75 3.89
C LEU A 137 -19.63 -15.03 4.52
N TYR A 138 -19.66 -16.15 3.79
CA TYR A 138 -20.08 -17.43 4.38
C TYR A 138 -19.10 -17.96 5.42
N CYS A 139 -17.79 -17.80 5.22
CA CYS A 139 -16.80 -18.14 6.24
C CYS A 139 -17.05 -17.36 7.54
N TYR A 140 -17.31 -16.06 7.42
CA TYR A 140 -17.65 -15.23 8.57
C TYR A 140 -18.96 -15.68 9.25
N LEU A 141 -20.02 -15.92 8.48
CA LEU A 141 -21.33 -16.36 9.00
C LEU A 141 -21.26 -17.71 9.75
N VAL A 142 -20.32 -18.57 9.38
CA VAL A 142 -20.13 -19.90 9.98
C VAL A 142 -19.15 -19.87 11.16
N PHE A 143 -18.00 -19.22 10.99
CA PHE A 143 -16.88 -19.30 11.93
C PHE A 143 -16.63 -18.01 12.73
N GLY A 144 -17.38 -16.93 12.44
CA GLY A 144 -17.17 -15.63 13.06
C GLY A 144 -15.81 -15.03 12.70
N THR A 145 -15.24 -14.24 13.60
CA THR A 145 -13.96 -13.54 13.40
C THR A 145 -12.74 -14.46 13.44
N ASP A 146 -12.86 -15.68 13.93
CA ASP A 146 -11.76 -16.66 14.00
C ASP A 146 -11.25 -17.06 12.61
N ILE A 147 -12.06 -16.87 11.56
CA ILE A 147 -11.69 -17.17 10.18
C ILE A 147 -10.62 -16.22 9.61
N PHE A 148 -10.48 -15.00 10.15
CA PHE A 148 -9.60 -14.00 9.54
C PHE A 148 -8.14 -14.42 9.48
N LYS A 149 -7.66 -15.21 10.43
CA LYS A 149 -6.31 -15.80 10.45
C LYS A 149 -6.08 -16.85 9.35
N GLU A 150 -7.15 -17.46 8.83
CA GLU A 150 -7.08 -18.50 7.79
C GLU A 150 -7.13 -17.91 6.36
N LEU A 151 -7.45 -16.63 6.23
CA LEU A 151 -7.51 -15.97 4.93
C LEU A 151 -6.08 -15.76 4.38
N ASN A 152 -5.79 -16.27 3.20
CA ASN A 152 -4.55 -15.95 2.49
C ASN A 152 -4.88 -15.04 1.32
N GLY A 153 -4.43 -13.78 1.38
CA GLY A 153 -4.75 -12.79 0.36
C GLY A 153 -4.27 -11.40 0.71
N ILE A 154 -4.60 -10.47 -0.16
CA ILE A 154 -4.44 -9.02 0.02
C ILE A 154 -5.84 -8.42 0.10
N PHE A 155 -6.21 -7.84 1.24
CA PHE A 155 -7.60 -7.45 1.44
C PHE A 155 -7.83 -6.34 2.47
N SER A 156 -8.90 -5.61 2.23
CA SER A 156 -9.60 -4.85 3.26
C SER A 156 -11.11 -5.00 3.05
N PHE A 157 -11.87 -5.21 4.12
CA PHE A 157 -13.32 -5.34 4.01
C PHE A 157 -14.03 -4.85 5.28
N VAL A 158 -15.31 -4.56 5.11
CA VAL A 158 -16.20 -4.24 6.23
C VAL A 158 -17.46 -5.11 6.13
N ILE A 159 -17.77 -5.79 7.22
CA ILE A 159 -18.99 -6.59 7.36
C ILE A 159 -19.92 -5.89 8.35
N TYR A 160 -21.18 -5.73 7.97
CA TYR A 160 -22.25 -5.33 8.87
C TYR A 160 -23.09 -6.53 9.26
N ASP A 161 -23.22 -6.74 10.55
CA ASP A 161 -23.88 -7.88 11.17
C ASP A 161 -24.50 -7.49 12.51
N ASN A 162 -25.84 -7.61 12.64
CA ASN A 162 -26.58 -7.39 13.89
C ASN A 162 -26.10 -6.15 14.69
N ASP A 163 -26.21 -4.97 14.11
CA ASP A 163 -25.83 -3.68 14.73
C ASP A 163 -24.34 -3.54 15.07
N THR A 164 -23.50 -4.37 14.46
CA THR A 164 -22.05 -4.34 14.58
C THR A 164 -21.43 -4.18 13.19
N ALA A 165 -20.49 -3.25 13.04
CA ALA A 165 -19.62 -3.24 11.88
C ALA A 165 -18.23 -3.82 12.26
N ILE A 166 -17.73 -4.73 11.42
CA ILE A 166 -16.44 -5.39 11.57
C ILE A 166 -15.56 -4.95 10.43
N VAL A 167 -14.47 -4.26 10.73
CA VAL A 167 -13.58 -3.58 9.78
C VAL A 167 -12.24 -4.30 9.78
N VAL A 168 -11.86 -4.94 8.69
CA VAL A 168 -10.74 -5.90 8.65
C VAL A 168 -9.70 -5.48 7.63
N ARG A 169 -8.41 -5.60 7.96
CA ARG A 169 -7.29 -5.38 7.06
C ARG A 169 -6.38 -6.60 7.02
N ASP A 170 -5.80 -6.90 5.85
CA ASP A 170 -4.94 -8.07 5.65
C ASP A 170 -3.71 -8.11 6.55
N HIS A 171 -3.08 -9.27 6.63
CA HIS A 171 -1.95 -9.58 7.52
C HIS A 171 -0.80 -8.58 7.44
N ILE A 172 -0.45 -8.13 6.23
CA ILE A 172 0.68 -7.24 5.97
C ILE A 172 0.21 -5.78 5.79
N GLY A 173 -1.09 -5.57 5.46
CA GLY A 173 -1.67 -4.26 5.19
C GLY A 173 -1.44 -3.79 3.77
N VAL A 174 -1.44 -4.71 2.79
CA VAL A 174 -1.30 -4.40 1.37
C VAL A 174 -2.43 -3.52 0.87
N LYS A 175 -3.68 -3.85 1.25
CA LYS A 175 -4.84 -2.99 0.92
C LYS A 175 -5.04 -1.93 2.00
N PRO A 176 -5.14 -0.65 1.62
CA PRO A 176 -5.31 0.44 2.58
C PRO A 176 -6.74 0.50 3.14
N LEU A 177 -6.86 0.93 4.39
CA LEU A 177 -8.16 1.18 5.02
C LEU A 177 -8.02 2.25 6.11
N PHE A 178 -8.60 3.41 5.87
CA PHE A 178 -8.58 4.55 6.77
C PHE A 178 -9.92 4.73 7.47
N TYR A 179 -9.89 5.34 8.65
CA TYR A 179 -11.10 5.65 9.39
C TYR A 179 -10.99 6.92 10.23
N TYR A 180 -12.15 7.49 10.50
CA TYR A 180 -12.40 8.54 11.47
C TYR A 180 -13.48 8.07 12.44
N HIS A 181 -13.39 8.39 13.71
CA HIS A 181 -14.48 8.12 14.64
C HIS A 181 -14.60 9.17 15.75
N ASN A 182 -15.80 9.36 16.22
CA ASN A 182 -16.17 10.08 17.43
C ASN A 182 -17.33 9.36 18.15
N ASN A 183 -17.91 9.99 19.16
CA ASN A 183 -19.00 9.37 19.93
C ASN A 183 -20.30 9.14 19.14
N ARG A 184 -20.45 9.70 17.92
CA ARG A 184 -21.69 9.62 17.12
C ARG A 184 -21.52 8.83 15.83
N GLU A 185 -20.30 8.75 15.33
CA GLU A 185 -20.06 8.18 14.01
C GLU A 185 -18.70 7.52 13.89
N PHE A 186 -18.65 6.50 13.07
CA PHE A 186 -17.45 5.89 12.53
C PHE A 186 -17.56 5.98 11.01
N VAL A 187 -16.54 6.50 10.36
CA VAL A 187 -16.46 6.70 8.91
C VAL A 187 -15.20 6.02 8.40
N PHE A 188 -15.31 5.22 7.35
CA PHE A 188 -14.16 4.50 6.77
C PHE A 188 -14.07 4.69 5.27
N SER A 189 -12.87 4.53 4.73
CA SER A 189 -12.64 4.50 3.28
C SER A 189 -11.29 3.88 2.96
N SER A 190 -11.15 3.29 1.78
CA SER A 190 -9.86 2.87 1.22
C SER A 190 -8.86 4.03 1.13
N GLU A 191 -9.33 5.27 1.02
CA GLU A 191 -8.50 6.47 0.89
C GLU A 191 -9.06 7.64 1.71
N PRO A 192 -8.21 8.50 2.31
CA PRO A 192 -8.64 9.63 3.13
C PRO A 192 -9.66 10.56 2.44
N LYS A 193 -9.51 10.77 1.11
CA LYS A 193 -10.45 11.61 0.33
C LYS A 193 -11.91 11.13 0.40
N GLY A 194 -12.15 9.84 0.58
CA GLY A 194 -13.50 9.30 0.78
C GLY A 194 -14.10 9.74 2.12
N ILE A 195 -13.28 9.81 3.19
CA ILE A 195 -13.69 10.33 4.49
C ILE A 195 -13.97 11.85 4.39
N PHE A 196 -13.15 12.58 3.63
CA PHE A 196 -13.38 14.02 3.42
C PHE A 196 -14.66 14.29 2.60
N ALA A 197 -14.94 13.44 1.61
CA ALA A 197 -16.17 13.53 0.82
C ALA A 197 -17.44 13.28 1.64
N TYR A 198 -17.35 12.47 2.71
CA TYR A 198 -18.43 12.33 3.69
C TYR A 198 -18.74 13.64 4.44
N GLY A 199 -17.76 14.52 4.61
CA GLY A 199 -17.88 15.82 5.26
C GLY A 199 -16.96 16.02 6.46
N ILE A 200 -16.04 15.10 6.72
CA ILE A 200 -14.97 15.31 7.72
C ILE A 200 -13.97 16.30 7.12
N LYS A 201 -13.73 17.41 7.83
CA LYS A 201 -12.83 18.44 7.35
C LYS A 201 -11.37 17.98 7.44
N PRO A 202 -10.59 18.01 6.34
CA PRO A 202 -9.16 17.74 6.41
C PRO A 202 -8.45 18.81 7.24
N MET A 203 -7.63 18.39 8.17
CA MET A 203 -6.83 19.26 9.04
C MET A 203 -5.43 18.66 9.26
N ILE A 204 -4.42 19.52 9.42
CA ILE A 204 -3.08 19.15 9.84
C ILE A 204 -2.69 19.86 11.12
N ASN A 205 -1.87 19.21 11.93
CA ASN A 205 -1.34 19.74 13.19
C ASN A 205 0.19 19.55 13.24
N SER A 206 0.81 19.77 14.39
CA SER A 206 2.25 19.57 14.60
C SER A 206 2.69 18.14 14.23
N ASP A 207 1.93 17.12 14.68
CA ASP A 207 2.25 15.71 14.39
C ASP A 207 2.17 15.41 12.90
N SER A 208 1.17 15.98 12.19
CA SER A 208 1.04 15.86 10.72
C SER A 208 2.29 16.40 10.01
N TRP A 209 2.83 17.53 10.47
CA TRP A 209 4.07 18.09 9.93
C TRP A 209 5.28 17.22 10.27
N CYS A 210 5.35 16.67 11.46
CA CYS A 210 6.40 15.72 11.82
C CYS A 210 6.36 14.44 10.97
N GLU A 211 5.17 13.93 10.65
CA GLU A 211 5.01 12.83 9.69
C GLU A 211 5.53 13.22 8.28
N ILE A 212 5.10 14.38 7.75
CA ILE A 212 5.45 14.82 6.40
C ILE A 212 6.95 15.15 6.29
N ILE A 213 7.52 15.91 7.22
CA ILE A 213 8.91 16.40 7.13
C ILE A 213 9.88 15.38 7.71
N GLY A 214 9.58 14.80 8.88
CA GLY A 214 10.50 13.95 9.63
C GLY A 214 10.55 12.52 9.09
N LEU A 215 9.40 11.92 8.83
CA LEU A 215 9.26 10.52 8.41
C LEU A 215 8.97 10.34 6.93
N GLY A 216 8.28 11.31 6.30
CA GLY A 216 7.83 11.20 4.90
C GLY A 216 8.93 10.82 3.91
N PRO A 217 8.61 10.07 2.87
CA PRO A 217 7.30 9.61 2.41
C PRO A 217 6.71 8.42 3.18
N ALA A 218 7.41 7.87 4.18
CA ALA A 218 6.85 6.94 5.15
C ALA A 218 5.92 7.66 6.14
N HIS A 219 5.11 6.91 6.85
CA HIS A 219 4.32 7.40 7.98
C HIS A 219 4.16 6.32 9.04
N THR A 220 3.86 6.74 10.25
CA THR A 220 3.63 5.83 11.37
C THR A 220 2.43 4.94 11.12
N LEU A 221 2.59 3.63 11.25
CA LEU A 221 1.47 2.69 11.09
C LEU A 221 0.32 3.02 12.03
N GLY A 222 -0.88 3.04 11.48
CA GLY A 222 -2.09 3.46 12.19
C GLY A 222 -2.36 4.96 12.16
N ASN A 223 -1.41 5.78 11.66
CA ASN A 223 -1.55 7.22 11.51
C ASN A 223 -1.94 7.57 10.06
N GLY A 224 -3.05 8.28 9.86
CA GLY A 224 -3.50 8.74 8.55
C GLY A 224 -2.92 10.07 8.10
N VAL A 225 -1.92 10.61 8.82
CA VAL A 225 -1.24 11.90 8.61
C VAL A 225 -2.14 13.12 8.90
N PHE A 226 -3.37 13.16 8.41
CA PHE A 226 -4.33 14.19 8.77
C PHE A 226 -4.82 14.00 10.21
N LYS A 227 -5.05 15.12 10.91
CA LYS A 227 -5.56 15.11 12.28
C LYS A 227 -6.84 14.27 12.39
N ASP A 228 -6.90 13.40 13.39
CA ASP A 228 -8.03 12.50 13.71
C ASP A 228 -8.34 11.43 12.64
N ILE A 229 -7.60 11.37 11.54
CA ILE A 229 -7.65 10.26 10.59
C ILE A 229 -6.68 9.17 11.04
N LYS A 230 -7.18 7.94 11.09
CA LYS A 230 -6.42 6.76 11.46
C LYS A 230 -6.42 5.74 10.33
N GLU A 231 -5.45 4.85 10.36
CA GLU A 231 -5.37 3.69 9.46
C GLU A 231 -5.57 2.42 10.28
N VAL A 232 -6.32 1.44 9.76
CA VAL A 232 -6.44 0.12 10.41
C VAL A 232 -5.08 -0.57 10.33
N LEU A 233 -4.61 -1.09 11.46
CA LEU A 233 -3.31 -1.76 11.53
C LEU A 233 -3.30 -3.07 10.71
N PRO A 234 -2.16 -3.44 10.09
CA PRO A 234 -1.99 -4.74 9.45
C PRO A 234 -2.23 -5.91 10.42
N GLY A 235 -2.99 -6.92 9.99
CA GLY A 235 -3.33 -8.08 10.83
C GLY A 235 -4.32 -7.78 11.96
N HIS A 236 -5.04 -6.66 11.84
CA HIS A 236 -6.04 -6.23 12.83
C HIS A 236 -7.43 -6.15 12.22
N TYR A 237 -8.42 -6.20 13.11
CA TYR A 237 -9.78 -5.81 12.80
C TYR A 237 -10.38 -4.94 13.92
N LEU A 238 -11.28 -4.04 13.52
CA LEU A 238 -12.04 -3.23 14.46
C LEU A 238 -13.45 -3.79 14.59
N THR A 239 -13.98 -3.80 15.81
CA THR A 239 -15.41 -3.95 16.04
C THR A 239 -15.99 -2.58 16.39
N VAL A 240 -17.02 -2.19 15.66
CA VAL A 240 -17.73 -0.91 15.81
C VAL A 240 -19.16 -1.21 16.27
N THR A 241 -19.47 -0.79 17.47
CA THR A 241 -20.75 -1.05 18.15
C THR A 241 -21.28 0.21 18.81
N THR A 242 -22.41 0.11 19.47
CA THR A 242 -22.95 1.19 20.32
C THR A 242 -23.02 0.76 21.77
N ASP A 243 -22.76 1.71 22.69
CA ASP A 243 -23.05 1.51 24.11
C ASP A 243 -24.55 1.79 24.44
N TYR A 244 -24.93 1.60 25.69
CA TYR A 244 -26.32 1.84 26.18
C TYR A 244 -26.74 3.32 26.10
N HIS A 245 -25.81 4.26 25.92
CA HIS A 245 -26.09 5.67 25.65
C HIS A 245 -26.11 5.99 24.14
N HIS A 246 -26.07 4.98 23.29
CA HIS A 246 -25.97 5.09 21.84
C HIS A 246 -24.70 5.83 21.37
N ASN A 247 -23.58 5.75 22.13
CA ASN A 247 -22.31 6.24 21.65
C ASN A 247 -21.58 5.15 20.87
N VAL A 248 -20.96 5.54 19.77
CA VAL A 248 -20.09 4.64 18.98
C VAL A 248 -18.90 4.21 19.82
N LYS A 249 -18.64 2.93 19.85
CA LYS A 249 -17.49 2.27 20.48
C LYS A 249 -16.68 1.54 19.43
N VAL A 250 -15.39 1.76 19.44
CA VAL A 250 -14.44 1.09 18.55
C VAL A 250 -13.46 0.31 19.40
N LYS A 251 -13.34 -0.99 19.13
CA LYS A 251 -12.36 -1.87 19.77
C LYS A 251 -11.43 -2.43 18.70
N ASP A 252 -10.13 -2.28 18.88
CA ASP A 252 -9.08 -2.81 18.01
C ASP A 252 -8.63 -4.19 18.50
N LEU A 253 -8.58 -5.17 17.61
CA LEU A 253 -8.30 -6.57 17.90
C LEU A 253 -7.29 -7.11 16.88
N CYS A 254 -6.20 -7.68 17.38
CA CYS A 254 -5.15 -8.29 16.56
C CYS A 254 -5.50 -9.76 16.30
N TYR A 255 -5.68 -10.15 15.03
CA TYR A 255 -5.87 -11.56 14.65
C TYR A 255 -4.58 -12.22 14.16
N TRP A 256 -3.60 -11.41 13.70
CA TRP A 256 -2.29 -11.87 13.28
C TRP A 256 -1.18 -10.85 13.62
N LYS A 257 -0.03 -11.36 14.04
CA LYS A 257 1.20 -10.57 14.18
C LYS A 257 2.43 -11.43 13.89
N LEU A 258 3.44 -10.83 13.31
CA LEU A 258 4.73 -11.47 13.09
C LEU A 258 5.38 -11.83 14.43
N LYS A 259 5.90 -13.07 14.52
CA LYS A 259 6.52 -13.61 15.75
C LYS A 259 7.94 -14.05 15.45
N ALA A 260 8.85 -13.79 16.39
CA ALA A 260 10.15 -14.44 16.40
C ALA A 260 10.01 -15.88 16.88
N LYS A 261 10.71 -16.80 16.19
CA LYS A 261 10.76 -18.22 16.51
C LYS A 261 12.18 -18.74 16.21
N PRO A 262 12.69 -19.73 16.94
CA PRO A 262 13.92 -20.42 16.55
C PRO A 262 13.79 -21.00 15.14
N HIS A 263 14.82 -20.85 14.32
CA HIS A 263 14.93 -21.51 13.03
C HIS A 263 15.63 -22.86 13.22
N ILE A 264 14.98 -23.93 12.80
CA ILE A 264 15.46 -25.32 13.05
C ILE A 264 15.86 -26.07 11.77
N ASP A 265 15.55 -25.49 10.61
CA ASP A 265 15.87 -26.09 9.32
C ASP A 265 17.34 -25.84 8.96
N ASP A 266 17.98 -26.80 8.32
CA ASP A 266 19.29 -26.58 7.70
C ASP A 266 19.18 -25.71 6.44
N TYR A 267 20.33 -25.33 5.85
CA TYR A 267 20.36 -24.45 4.69
C TYR A 267 19.58 -25.01 3.50
N ASN A 268 19.75 -26.30 3.16
CA ASN A 268 19.09 -26.90 2.00
C ASN A 268 17.57 -26.98 2.20
N THR A 269 17.13 -27.42 3.37
CA THR A 269 15.71 -27.43 3.73
C THR A 269 15.13 -26.02 3.71
N THR A 270 15.90 -25.01 4.14
CA THR A 270 15.49 -23.60 4.09
C THR A 270 15.30 -23.12 2.65
N VAL A 271 16.23 -23.46 1.74
CA VAL A 271 16.13 -23.16 0.31
C VAL A 271 14.89 -23.81 -0.31
N ASP A 272 14.66 -25.09 -0.03
CA ASP A 272 13.51 -25.82 -0.56
C ASP A 272 12.18 -25.23 -0.09
N LYS A 273 12.06 -24.90 1.19
CA LYS A 273 10.86 -24.27 1.75
C LYS A 273 10.65 -22.86 1.19
N CYS A 274 11.71 -22.04 1.06
CA CYS A 274 11.62 -20.74 0.41
C CYS A 274 11.15 -20.87 -1.04
N SER A 275 11.75 -21.80 -1.80
CA SER A 275 11.39 -22.05 -3.21
C SER A 275 9.93 -22.47 -3.34
N TYR A 276 9.46 -23.36 -2.46
CA TYR A 276 8.06 -23.77 -2.42
C TYR A 276 7.13 -22.59 -2.14
N LEU A 277 7.37 -21.83 -1.07
CA LEU A 277 6.52 -20.71 -0.66
C LEU A 277 6.44 -19.62 -1.72
N ILE A 278 7.57 -19.29 -2.35
CA ILE A 278 7.64 -18.27 -3.41
C ILE A 278 6.86 -18.74 -4.64
N THR A 279 7.11 -19.98 -5.10
CA THR A 279 6.43 -20.53 -6.27
C THR A 279 4.93 -20.64 -6.03
N ASP A 280 4.50 -21.18 -4.88
CA ASP A 280 3.10 -21.30 -4.48
C ASP A 280 2.40 -19.92 -4.41
N SER A 281 3.07 -18.92 -3.84
CA SER A 281 2.51 -17.55 -3.78
C SER A 281 2.35 -16.94 -5.16
N ILE A 282 3.34 -17.07 -6.05
CA ILE A 282 3.25 -16.55 -7.41
C ILE A 282 2.11 -17.25 -8.17
N GLN A 283 2.04 -18.58 -8.11
CA GLN A 283 1.00 -19.37 -8.78
C GLN A 283 -0.39 -19.02 -8.29
N LYS A 284 -0.59 -18.89 -6.97
CA LYS A 284 -1.88 -18.49 -6.39
C LYS A 284 -2.29 -17.08 -6.80
N GLN A 285 -1.33 -16.17 -6.94
CA GLN A 285 -1.60 -14.80 -7.36
C GLN A 285 -1.81 -14.64 -8.88
N MET A 286 -1.69 -15.71 -9.65
CA MET A 286 -2.08 -15.72 -11.08
C MET A 286 -3.59 -15.86 -11.29
N VAL A 287 -4.38 -16.17 -10.27
CA VAL A 287 -5.84 -16.34 -10.40
C VAL A 287 -6.48 -15.07 -10.94
N SER A 288 -7.11 -15.16 -12.13
CA SER A 288 -7.75 -14.04 -12.80
C SER A 288 -8.61 -14.55 -13.96
N ASP A 289 -9.79 -13.94 -14.18
CA ASP A 289 -10.64 -14.21 -15.34
C ASP A 289 -10.26 -13.35 -16.56
N ILE A 290 -9.28 -12.46 -16.39
CA ILE A 290 -8.74 -11.58 -17.43
C ILE A 290 -7.22 -11.77 -17.56
N PRO A 291 -6.62 -11.38 -18.71
CA PRO A 291 -5.18 -11.52 -18.90
C PRO A 291 -4.35 -10.81 -17.82
N ILE A 292 -3.25 -11.45 -17.42
CA ILE A 292 -2.27 -10.91 -16.49
C ILE A 292 -0.98 -10.53 -17.20
N CYS A 293 -0.20 -9.60 -16.61
CA CYS A 293 1.12 -9.24 -17.08
C CYS A 293 2.11 -9.16 -15.90
N THR A 294 3.38 -8.87 -16.20
CA THR A 294 4.38 -8.62 -15.15
C THR A 294 5.22 -7.37 -15.44
N PHE A 295 5.69 -6.72 -14.37
CA PHE A 295 6.75 -5.72 -14.48
C PHE A 295 8.10 -6.41 -14.48
N LEU A 296 8.93 -6.09 -15.48
CA LEU A 296 10.22 -6.74 -15.71
C LEU A 296 11.35 -5.70 -15.77
N SER A 297 12.14 -5.61 -14.71
CA SER A 297 13.32 -4.71 -14.64
C SER A 297 14.63 -5.41 -14.97
N GLY A 298 14.62 -6.70 -15.27
CA GLY A 298 15.85 -7.51 -15.42
C GLY A 298 16.62 -7.69 -14.10
N GLY A 299 16.06 -7.30 -12.95
CA GLY A 299 16.56 -7.64 -11.63
C GLY A 299 16.09 -9.02 -11.18
N LEU A 300 16.76 -9.63 -10.21
CA LEU A 300 16.46 -10.98 -9.70
C LEU A 300 14.97 -11.17 -9.39
N ASP A 301 14.38 -10.25 -8.65
CA ASP A 301 13.02 -10.37 -8.09
C ASP A 301 11.94 -10.39 -9.18
N SER A 302 11.93 -9.35 -10.03
CA SER A 302 10.96 -9.22 -11.13
C SER A 302 11.15 -10.31 -12.19
N SER A 303 12.39 -10.73 -12.43
CA SER A 303 12.71 -11.80 -13.36
C SER A 303 12.22 -13.15 -12.87
N LEU A 304 12.37 -13.44 -11.56
CA LEU A 304 11.87 -14.68 -10.95
C LEU A 304 10.34 -14.76 -11.05
N VAL A 305 9.64 -13.67 -10.72
CA VAL A 305 8.18 -13.59 -10.86
C VAL A 305 7.77 -13.83 -12.31
N SER A 306 8.40 -13.12 -13.28
CA SER A 306 8.05 -13.23 -14.70
C SER A 306 8.32 -14.63 -15.27
N ALA A 307 9.43 -15.26 -14.88
CA ALA A 307 9.77 -16.61 -15.33
C ALA A 307 8.78 -17.66 -14.80
N ILE A 308 8.42 -17.61 -13.52
CA ILE A 308 7.46 -18.54 -12.93
C ILE A 308 6.07 -18.32 -13.54
N VAL A 309 5.63 -17.06 -13.76
CA VAL A 309 4.35 -16.76 -14.42
C VAL A 309 4.35 -17.31 -15.82
N GLN A 310 5.38 -17.07 -16.64
CA GLN A 310 5.50 -17.58 -18.00
C GLN A 310 5.41 -19.11 -18.04
N ASP A 311 6.08 -19.80 -17.10
CA ASP A 311 6.07 -21.25 -17.01
C ASP A 311 4.70 -21.84 -16.64
N ASN A 312 3.84 -21.05 -16.00
CA ASN A 312 2.53 -21.50 -15.54
C ASN A 312 1.35 -20.98 -16.39
N LEU A 313 1.59 -20.07 -17.34
CA LEU A 313 0.56 -19.68 -18.29
C LEU A 313 0.28 -20.82 -19.29
N PRO A 314 -1.00 -21.16 -19.53
CA PRO A 314 -1.37 -22.25 -20.44
C PRO A 314 -0.84 -22.05 -21.86
N ASP A 315 -0.90 -20.82 -22.37
CA ASP A 315 -0.51 -20.45 -23.73
C ASP A 315 0.95 -19.97 -23.84
N LYS A 316 1.69 -19.91 -22.70
CA LYS A 316 3.07 -19.41 -22.66
C LYS A 316 3.25 -18.03 -23.30
N ASN A 317 2.29 -17.13 -23.13
CA ASN A 317 2.20 -15.87 -23.85
C ASN A 317 2.13 -14.65 -22.91
N LEU A 318 3.14 -14.52 -22.02
CA LEU A 318 3.20 -13.45 -21.05
C LEU A 318 3.52 -12.09 -21.68
N ASN A 319 2.71 -11.08 -21.35
CA ASN A 319 3.06 -9.68 -21.58
C ASN A 319 3.92 -9.16 -20.45
N THR A 320 5.06 -8.56 -20.78
CA THR A 320 5.97 -7.95 -19.79
C THR A 320 6.22 -6.49 -20.11
N TYR A 321 6.41 -5.66 -19.08
CA TYR A 321 6.62 -4.21 -19.23
C TYR A 321 7.84 -3.78 -18.44
N SER A 322 8.68 -2.92 -19.04
CA SER A 322 9.78 -2.23 -18.35
C SER A 322 9.70 -0.72 -18.53
N PHE A 323 10.34 0.00 -17.65
CA PHE A 323 10.24 1.44 -17.51
C PHE A 323 11.61 2.09 -17.61
N ASP A 324 11.70 3.19 -18.37
CA ASP A 324 12.88 4.05 -18.41
C ASP A 324 12.42 5.49 -18.72
N PHE A 325 13.37 6.41 -18.80
CA PHE A 325 13.11 7.80 -19.16
C PHE A 325 13.72 8.10 -20.52
N VAL A 326 13.05 8.99 -21.25
CA VAL A 326 13.55 9.49 -22.54
C VAL A 326 14.96 10.05 -22.36
N ASP A 327 15.83 9.79 -23.33
CA ASP A 327 17.24 10.23 -23.36
C ASP A 327 18.13 9.69 -22.22
N ASN A 328 17.67 8.72 -21.44
CA ASN A 328 18.52 8.06 -20.45
C ASN A 328 19.66 7.27 -21.09
N ASP A 329 19.56 6.87 -22.35
CA ASP A 329 20.66 6.26 -23.11
C ASP A 329 21.82 7.24 -23.34
N ILE A 330 21.54 8.53 -23.43
CA ILE A 330 22.52 9.61 -23.63
C ILE A 330 22.98 10.19 -22.28
N ASN A 331 22.04 10.42 -21.37
CA ASN A 331 22.28 11.18 -20.14
C ASN A 331 22.73 10.32 -18.94
N PHE A 332 22.55 8.99 -19.00
CA PHE A 332 22.89 8.11 -17.88
C PHE A 332 24.37 8.19 -17.50
N LYS A 333 24.64 8.37 -16.21
CA LYS A 333 25.96 8.30 -15.61
C LYS A 333 25.96 7.23 -14.53
N SER A 334 26.82 6.23 -14.69
CA SER A 334 27.05 5.20 -13.68
C SER A 334 27.51 5.82 -12.36
N ASN A 335 26.98 5.32 -11.26
CA ASN A 335 27.36 5.74 -9.91
C ASN A 335 27.39 4.53 -8.96
N ALA A 336 27.76 4.76 -7.70
CA ALA A 336 27.89 3.69 -6.70
C ALA A 336 26.57 2.91 -6.43
N PHE A 337 25.43 3.51 -6.73
CA PHE A 337 24.10 2.92 -6.48
C PHE A 337 23.46 2.36 -7.75
N GLN A 338 23.71 2.96 -8.91
CA GLN A 338 23.23 2.50 -10.20
C GLN A 338 24.41 2.33 -11.15
N ILE A 339 24.92 1.11 -11.22
CA ILE A 339 26.14 0.77 -11.98
C ILE A 339 25.83 0.66 -13.48
N SER A 340 24.62 0.21 -13.83
CA SER A 340 24.18 -0.04 -15.20
C SER A 340 22.70 0.30 -15.37
N ARG A 341 22.30 0.54 -16.62
CA ARG A 341 20.88 0.63 -17.00
C ARG A 341 20.23 -0.75 -16.92
N ASP A 342 18.92 -0.77 -16.83
CA ASP A 342 18.12 -2.02 -16.74
C ASP A 342 17.98 -2.72 -18.11
N LYS A 343 17.90 -1.95 -19.20
CA LYS A 343 17.58 -2.45 -20.54
C LYS A 343 18.37 -3.68 -20.99
N PRO A 344 19.72 -3.77 -20.87
CA PRO A 344 20.45 -4.97 -21.30
C PRO A 344 20.00 -6.24 -20.57
N PHE A 345 19.65 -6.14 -19.29
CA PHE A 345 19.20 -7.27 -18.49
C PHE A 345 17.73 -7.63 -18.77
N VAL A 346 16.91 -6.63 -19.10
CA VAL A 346 15.55 -6.86 -19.62
C VAL A 346 15.63 -7.62 -20.93
N ASP A 347 16.49 -7.24 -21.88
CA ASP A 347 16.68 -7.94 -23.16
C ASP A 347 17.07 -9.41 -22.97
N ILE A 348 18.00 -9.70 -22.03
CA ILE A 348 18.40 -11.07 -21.66
C ILE A 348 17.16 -11.85 -21.20
N MET A 349 16.37 -11.28 -20.28
CA MET A 349 15.20 -11.97 -19.73
C MET A 349 14.09 -12.17 -20.75
N VAL A 350 13.79 -11.16 -21.57
CA VAL A 350 12.78 -11.25 -22.65
C VAL A 350 13.10 -12.41 -23.58
N ASN A 351 14.38 -12.53 -23.99
CA ASN A 351 14.83 -13.63 -24.83
C ASN A 351 14.78 -14.98 -24.10
N HIS A 352 15.18 -15.01 -22.82
CA HIS A 352 15.20 -16.23 -22.02
C HIS A 352 13.81 -16.85 -21.80
N ILE A 353 12.82 -16.02 -21.43
CA ILE A 353 11.46 -16.50 -21.18
C ILE A 353 10.55 -16.39 -22.41
N ASN A 354 11.03 -15.84 -23.53
CA ASN A 354 10.27 -15.63 -24.75
C ASN A 354 8.93 -14.89 -24.51
N SER A 355 8.98 -13.76 -23.77
CA SER A 355 7.80 -12.96 -23.45
C SER A 355 7.52 -11.88 -24.52
N LYS A 356 6.26 -11.44 -24.61
CA LYS A 356 5.89 -10.23 -25.37
C LYS A 356 6.22 -9.01 -24.54
N HIS A 357 7.24 -8.26 -24.94
CA HIS A 357 7.77 -7.17 -24.13
C HIS A 357 7.48 -5.79 -24.71
N LYS A 358 7.19 -4.82 -23.82
CA LYS A 358 7.10 -3.40 -24.16
C LYS A 358 7.98 -2.56 -23.25
N TYR A 359 8.84 -1.73 -23.85
CA TYR A 359 9.54 -0.65 -23.17
C TYR A 359 8.64 0.58 -23.11
N LEU A 360 8.44 1.13 -21.92
CA LEU A 360 7.67 2.34 -21.70
C LEU A 360 8.60 3.44 -21.23
N GLU A 361 8.49 4.62 -21.83
CA GLU A 361 9.38 5.76 -21.54
C GLU A 361 8.56 6.96 -21.05
N CYS A 362 9.11 7.66 -20.06
CA CYS A 362 8.55 8.87 -19.49
C CYS A 362 9.43 10.06 -19.84
N ASN A 363 8.84 11.13 -20.38
CA ASN A 363 9.53 12.39 -20.56
C ASN A 363 9.24 13.35 -19.38
N ASN A 364 9.98 14.46 -19.31
CA ASN A 364 9.88 15.43 -18.22
C ASN A 364 8.47 16.02 -18.08
N SER A 365 7.77 16.30 -19.18
CA SER A 365 6.40 16.84 -19.14
C SER A 365 5.43 15.85 -18.51
N ASN A 366 5.45 14.60 -18.97
CA ASN A 366 4.60 13.55 -18.42
C ASN A 366 4.86 13.29 -16.92
N GLN A 367 6.13 13.37 -16.52
CA GLN A 367 6.52 13.20 -15.13
C GLN A 367 5.97 14.33 -14.25
N ILE A 368 6.06 15.58 -14.72
CA ILE A 368 5.52 16.75 -14.01
C ILE A 368 4.00 16.70 -13.93
N ASP A 369 3.32 16.37 -15.03
CA ASP A 369 1.87 16.23 -15.05
C ASP A 369 1.39 15.19 -14.03
N CYS A 370 2.18 14.15 -13.81
CA CYS A 370 1.88 13.11 -12.83
C CYS A 370 2.31 13.46 -11.40
N LEU A 371 3.14 14.51 -11.19
CA LEU A 371 3.62 14.89 -9.87
C LEU A 371 2.48 15.27 -8.91
N PHE A 372 1.51 16.03 -9.42
CA PHE A 372 0.33 16.43 -8.64
C PHE A 372 -0.71 15.32 -8.56
N LYS A 373 -0.88 14.53 -9.64
CA LYS A 373 -1.75 13.35 -9.65
C LYS A 373 -1.29 12.28 -8.65
N ALA A 374 0.02 12.20 -8.38
CA ALA A 374 0.53 11.32 -7.32
C ALA A 374 0.07 11.76 -5.93
N VAL A 375 -0.07 13.08 -5.68
CA VAL A 375 -0.73 13.58 -4.46
C VAL A 375 -2.24 13.29 -4.50
N ASP A 376 -2.88 13.38 -5.65
CA ASP A 376 -4.29 12.96 -5.77
C ASP A 376 -4.48 11.48 -5.45
N ALA A 377 -3.55 10.64 -5.84
CA ALA A 377 -3.57 9.22 -5.52
C ALA A 377 -3.34 8.93 -4.02
N ARG A 378 -2.39 9.65 -3.38
CA ARG A 378 -1.95 9.39 -1.99
C ARG A 378 -2.66 10.23 -0.94
N ASP A 379 -3.25 11.37 -1.31
CA ASP A 379 -3.78 12.45 -0.46
C ASP A 379 -2.70 13.28 0.26
N ILE A 380 -1.47 12.83 0.30
CA ILE A 380 -0.30 13.45 0.97
C ILE A 380 0.91 13.52 0.03
N PRO A 381 1.94 14.33 0.34
CA PRO A 381 3.23 14.26 -0.33
C PRO A 381 3.84 12.86 -0.22
N ASN A 382 4.56 12.44 -1.25
CA ASN A 382 5.00 11.05 -1.43
C ASN A 382 6.44 10.95 -1.96
N MET A 383 6.83 9.84 -2.59
CA MET A 383 8.20 9.67 -3.12
C MET A 383 8.48 10.54 -4.37
N ALA A 384 7.83 11.67 -4.48
CA ALA A 384 8.03 12.69 -5.51
C ALA A 384 8.05 12.08 -6.94
N ASP A 385 9.16 12.26 -7.67
CA ASP A 385 9.32 11.80 -9.07
C ASP A 385 9.26 10.27 -9.22
N VAL A 386 9.59 9.50 -8.20
CA VAL A 386 9.47 8.04 -8.21
C VAL A 386 7.99 7.62 -8.27
N GLU A 387 7.12 8.23 -7.46
CA GLU A 387 5.69 7.92 -7.49
C GLU A 387 5.00 8.53 -8.72
N SER A 388 5.40 9.71 -9.17
CA SER A 388 4.82 10.32 -10.38
C SER A 388 5.13 9.50 -11.64
N SER A 389 6.35 9.02 -11.81
CA SER A 389 6.70 8.15 -12.93
C SER A 389 6.02 6.78 -12.82
N MET A 390 5.95 6.18 -11.63
CA MET A 390 5.24 4.92 -11.40
C MET A 390 3.75 5.05 -11.78
N LEU A 391 3.11 6.13 -11.37
CA LEU A 391 1.71 6.42 -11.73
C LEU A 391 1.54 6.56 -13.25
N TYR A 392 2.46 7.25 -13.92
CA TYR A 392 2.46 7.36 -15.37
C TYR A 392 2.56 5.99 -16.06
N PHE A 393 3.51 5.15 -15.63
CA PHE A 393 3.69 3.80 -16.20
C PHE A 393 2.49 2.90 -15.92
N CYS A 394 1.95 2.93 -14.69
CA CYS A 394 0.72 2.20 -14.38
C CYS A 394 -0.44 2.62 -15.29
N ASN A 395 -0.56 3.91 -15.59
CA ASN A 395 -1.57 4.42 -16.52
C ASN A 395 -1.36 3.94 -17.97
N LEU A 396 -0.12 3.78 -18.41
CA LEU A 396 0.15 3.20 -19.74
C LEU A 396 -0.18 1.71 -19.78
N VAL A 397 0.23 0.95 -18.77
CA VAL A 397 0.00 -0.51 -18.71
C VAL A 397 -1.48 -0.82 -18.58
N SER A 398 -2.24 -0.04 -17.79
CA SER A 398 -3.67 -0.26 -17.57
C SER A 398 -4.53 -0.20 -18.84
N LYS A 399 -4.03 0.44 -19.90
CA LYS A 399 -4.70 0.49 -21.22
C LYS A 399 -4.70 -0.87 -21.94
N GLU A 400 -3.82 -1.77 -21.54
CA GLU A 400 -3.61 -3.07 -22.20
C GLU A 400 -3.84 -4.25 -21.24
N CYS A 401 -3.55 -4.09 -19.97
CA CYS A 401 -3.66 -5.13 -18.95
C CYS A 401 -4.16 -4.54 -17.63
N ARG A 402 -5.02 -5.27 -16.93
CA ARG A 402 -5.63 -4.81 -15.68
C ARG A 402 -5.02 -5.43 -14.42
N VAL A 403 -4.23 -6.47 -14.59
CA VAL A 403 -3.58 -7.19 -13.47
C VAL A 403 -2.11 -7.37 -13.78
N THR A 404 -1.26 -6.92 -12.88
CA THR A 404 0.19 -7.13 -12.98
C THR A 404 0.74 -7.78 -11.73
N LEU A 405 1.69 -8.73 -11.88
CA LEU A 405 2.49 -9.23 -10.77
C LEU A 405 3.83 -8.50 -10.76
N THR A 406 4.31 -8.18 -9.56
CA THR A 406 5.51 -7.38 -9.35
C THR A 406 6.52 -8.08 -8.44
N GLY A 407 7.78 -7.67 -8.51
CA GLY A 407 8.85 -8.14 -7.61
C GLY A 407 8.98 -7.32 -6.31
N GLU A 408 8.02 -6.47 -5.97
CA GLU A 408 8.04 -5.66 -4.74
C GLU A 408 8.10 -6.55 -3.48
N CYS A 409 8.68 -6.03 -2.41
CA CYS A 409 8.88 -6.64 -1.10
C CYS A 409 10.01 -7.69 -1.01
N ALA A 410 10.59 -8.13 -2.11
CA ALA A 410 11.69 -9.09 -2.08
C ALA A 410 12.95 -8.54 -1.39
N ASP A 411 13.32 -7.29 -1.67
CA ASP A 411 14.49 -6.66 -1.05
C ASP A 411 14.33 -6.46 0.46
N GLU A 412 13.12 -6.12 0.91
CA GLU A 412 12.77 -5.88 2.31
C GLU A 412 12.83 -7.17 3.13
N ILE A 413 12.34 -8.26 2.56
CA ILE A 413 12.20 -9.56 3.24
C ILE A 413 13.53 -10.35 3.19
N PHE A 414 14.21 -10.34 2.06
CA PHE A 414 15.44 -11.13 1.84
C PHE A 414 16.74 -10.33 2.03
N GLY A 415 16.66 -9.06 2.42
CA GLY A 415 17.83 -8.25 2.77
C GLY A 415 18.61 -7.73 1.56
N GLY A 416 17.94 -7.16 0.55
CA GLY A 416 18.57 -6.67 -0.68
C GLY A 416 19.23 -5.29 -0.59
N TYR A 417 19.00 -4.52 0.47
CA TYR A 417 19.49 -3.16 0.58
C TYR A 417 20.84 -3.04 1.29
N PRO A 418 21.65 -2.00 1.00
CA PRO A 418 22.97 -1.80 1.60
C PRO A 418 22.97 -1.75 3.13
N TRP A 419 21.91 -1.24 3.74
CA TRP A 419 21.82 -1.14 5.20
C TRP A 419 21.65 -2.49 5.92
N PHE A 420 21.35 -3.56 5.22
CA PHE A 420 21.43 -4.91 5.78
C PHE A 420 22.87 -5.42 5.90
N HIS A 421 23.78 -4.93 5.05
CA HIS A 421 25.13 -5.47 4.86
C HIS A 421 26.22 -4.59 5.49
N ARG A 422 25.97 -3.29 5.67
CA ARG A 422 26.93 -2.34 6.20
C ARG A 422 26.75 -2.17 7.69
N LYS A 423 27.77 -2.59 8.47
CA LYS A 423 27.73 -2.56 9.95
C LYS A 423 27.46 -1.15 10.48
N GLU A 424 28.06 -0.14 9.89
CA GLU A 424 27.85 1.27 10.23
C GLU A 424 26.40 1.75 10.02
N MET A 425 25.58 1.03 9.23
CA MET A 425 24.18 1.37 9.00
C MET A 425 23.23 0.58 9.92
N TYR A 426 23.40 -0.73 10.05
CA TYR A 426 22.47 -1.52 10.87
C TYR A 426 22.72 -1.40 12.39
N MET A 427 23.87 -0.85 12.80
CA MET A 427 24.19 -0.58 14.21
C MET A 427 23.69 0.79 14.69
N GLN A 428 23.19 1.64 13.81
CA GLN A 428 22.67 2.96 14.20
C GLN A 428 21.38 2.85 15.04
N ASN A 429 21.17 3.85 15.89
CA ASN A 429 19.97 3.98 16.72
C ASN A 429 18.96 4.96 16.07
N THR A 430 18.75 4.81 14.76
CA THR A 430 17.80 5.58 13.96
C THR A 430 17.43 4.81 12.69
N PHE A 431 16.51 5.35 11.90
CA PHE A 431 16.13 4.76 10.60
C PHE A 431 17.30 4.81 9.61
N PRO A 432 17.80 3.69 9.08
CA PRO A 432 19.01 3.67 8.26
C PRO A 432 18.86 4.35 6.89
N TRP A 433 17.64 4.46 6.37
CA TRP A 433 17.33 5.17 5.12
C TRP A 433 17.10 6.66 5.31
N SER A 434 17.12 7.16 6.55
CA SER A 434 16.81 8.55 6.91
C SER A 434 17.51 8.95 8.20
N TYR A 435 18.83 8.74 8.29
CA TYR A 435 19.59 8.98 9.53
C TYR A 435 19.91 10.46 9.78
N ASP A 436 19.80 11.33 8.77
CA ASP A 436 20.07 12.76 8.87
C ASP A 436 18.83 13.55 8.42
N LEU A 437 18.28 14.33 9.34
CA LEU A 437 17.13 15.19 9.06
C LEU A 437 17.50 16.52 8.42
N SER A 438 18.78 16.92 8.43
CA SER A 438 19.22 18.22 7.91
C SER A 438 18.87 18.48 6.45
N PRO A 439 18.95 17.50 5.52
CA PRO A 439 18.50 17.70 4.14
C PRO A 439 17.00 17.94 4.03
N ARG A 440 16.20 17.42 4.99
CA ARG A 440 14.74 17.50 4.96
C ARG A 440 14.20 18.88 5.33
N ILE A 441 14.95 19.62 6.14
CA ILE A 441 14.54 20.91 6.69
C ILE A 441 15.18 22.10 5.99
N VAL A 442 16.12 21.87 5.07
CA VAL A 442 16.99 22.91 4.48
C VAL A 442 16.24 24.05 3.78
N LEU A 443 15.01 23.82 3.30
CA LEU A 443 14.20 24.80 2.59
C LEU A 443 13.19 25.52 3.49
N PHE A 444 12.96 25.00 4.69
CA PHE A 444 11.94 25.54 5.60
C PHE A 444 12.46 26.72 6.42
N LYS A 445 11.54 27.57 6.89
CA LYS A 445 11.82 28.65 7.83
C LYS A 445 12.27 28.08 9.17
N ASP A 446 13.28 28.71 9.78
CA ASP A 446 13.83 28.24 11.06
C ASP A 446 12.79 28.32 12.19
N ASP A 447 12.03 29.41 12.27
CA ASP A 447 10.97 29.58 13.28
C ASP A 447 9.90 28.48 13.18
N PHE A 448 9.54 28.08 11.96
CA PHE A 448 8.59 27.00 11.75
C PHE A 448 9.16 25.66 12.20
N ILE A 449 10.38 25.31 11.76
CA ILE A 449 11.02 24.05 12.17
C ILE A 449 11.24 23.98 13.68
N ASN A 450 11.68 25.08 14.31
CA ASN A 450 11.88 25.16 15.75
C ASN A 450 10.57 25.07 16.57
N SER A 451 9.42 25.31 15.92
CA SER A 451 8.11 25.12 16.57
C SER A 451 7.63 23.66 16.58
N LEU A 452 8.32 22.76 15.87
CA LEU A 452 7.98 21.35 15.76
C LEU A 452 8.93 20.49 16.62
N PRO A 453 8.41 19.49 17.37
CA PRO A 453 9.23 18.50 18.06
C PRO A 453 9.77 17.44 17.08
N LEU A 454 10.38 17.87 15.95
CA LEU A 454 10.66 17.02 14.80
C LEU A 454 11.62 15.88 15.14
N LYS A 455 12.71 16.19 15.87
CA LYS A 455 13.71 15.19 16.24
C LYS A 455 13.14 14.20 17.24
N GLU A 456 12.50 14.71 18.29
CA GLU A 456 11.86 13.90 19.33
C GLU A 456 10.81 12.96 18.73
N TYR A 457 10.01 13.47 17.80
CA TYR A 457 8.98 12.69 17.11
C TYR A 457 9.58 11.51 16.32
N VAL A 458 10.64 11.75 15.54
CA VAL A 458 11.34 10.72 14.78
C VAL A 458 12.04 9.71 15.68
N ASP A 459 12.69 10.19 16.75
CA ASP A 459 13.36 9.34 17.75
C ASP A 459 12.35 8.45 18.48
N ASP A 460 11.18 8.96 18.84
CA ASP A 460 10.11 8.21 19.51
C ASP A 460 9.45 7.19 18.57
N ALA A 461 9.24 7.53 17.30
CA ALA A 461 8.76 6.60 16.28
C ALA A 461 9.75 5.43 16.11
N TYR A 462 11.05 5.70 16.07
CA TYR A 462 12.09 4.68 16.02
C TYR A 462 12.08 3.80 17.28
N LYS A 463 12.15 4.40 18.49
CA LYS A 463 12.17 3.67 19.78
C LYS A 463 10.93 2.80 19.94
N THR A 464 9.76 3.33 19.63
CA THR A 464 8.50 2.59 19.66
C THR A 464 8.55 1.37 18.73
N SER A 465 9.09 1.55 17.53
CA SER A 465 9.26 0.45 16.58
C SER A 465 10.20 -0.63 17.09
N ILE A 466 11.33 -0.25 17.68
CA ILE A 466 12.30 -1.21 18.25
C ILE A 466 11.74 -1.95 19.47
N ASN A 467 11.01 -1.26 20.34
CA ASN A 467 10.37 -1.90 21.50
C ASN A 467 9.31 -2.94 21.11
N GLN A 468 8.76 -2.85 19.90
CA GLN A 468 7.83 -3.81 19.32
C GLN A 468 8.51 -4.93 18.51
N CYS A 469 9.84 -4.86 18.34
CA CYS A 469 10.57 -5.86 17.55
C CYS A 469 10.48 -7.24 18.22
N PRO A 470 9.92 -8.26 17.54
CA PRO A 470 9.91 -9.61 18.09
C PRO A 470 11.34 -10.15 18.20
N HIS A 471 11.66 -10.82 19.29
CA HIS A 471 12.96 -11.42 19.54
C HIS A 471 12.80 -12.80 20.20
N THR A 472 13.88 -13.60 20.20
CA THR A 472 13.93 -14.91 20.85
C THR A 472 14.91 -14.88 22.01
N ASP A 473 14.64 -15.66 23.05
CA ASP A 473 15.57 -15.81 24.17
C ASP A 473 16.89 -16.46 23.70
N GLY A 474 18.02 -15.93 24.18
CA GLY A 474 19.36 -16.43 23.84
C GLY A 474 19.91 -15.97 22.49
N GLU A 475 19.22 -15.08 21.78
CA GLU A 475 19.70 -14.49 20.54
C GLU A 475 20.96 -13.65 20.76
N THR A 476 21.97 -13.80 19.90
CA THR A 476 23.19 -12.98 19.97
C THR A 476 22.89 -11.53 19.59
N ILE A 477 23.75 -10.60 20.02
CA ILE A 477 23.62 -9.17 19.66
C ILE A 477 23.65 -8.98 18.12
N THR A 478 24.41 -9.79 17.40
CA THR A 478 24.50 -9.72 15.93
C THR A 478 23.21 -10.17 15.29
N GLU A 479 22.65 -11.29 15.71
CA GLU A 479 21.35 -11.80 15.22
C GLU A 479 20.23 -10.82 15.52
N TYR A 480 20.17 -10.29 16.75
CA TYR A 480 19.20 -9.27 17.13
C TYR A 480 19.30 -8.00 16.26
N ASN A 481 20.52 -7.52 15.94
CA ASN A 481 20.67 -6.36 15.07
C ASN A 481 20.19 -6.63 13.63
N HIS A 482 20.43 -7.82 13.08
CA HIS A 482 19.88 -8.20 11.77
C HIS A 482 18.36 -8.37 11.82
N ARG A 483 17.81 -8.88 12.91
CA ARG A 483 16.36 -8.96 13.12
C ARG A 483 15.74 -7.57 13.25
N LYS A 484 16.37 -6.69 14.01
CA LYS A 484 15.97 -5.28 14.17
C LYS A 484 15.89 -4.56 12.83
N ILE A 485 16.90 -4.68 11.98
CA ILE A 485 16.90 -4.03 10.67
C ILE A 485 15.83 -4.64 9.75
N SER A 486 15.62 -5.96 9.78
CA SER A 486 14.53 -6.62 9.04
C SER A 486 13.17 -6.12 9.52
N TRP A 487 12.96 -6.01 10.83
CA TRP A 487 11.73 -5.50 11.42
C TRP A 487 11.43 -4.07 11.00
N LEU A 488 12.43 -3.16 11.06
CA LEU A 488 12.27 -1.78 10.60
C LEU A 488 11.92 -1.72 9.12
N ASN A 489 12.56 -2.55 8.28
CA ASN A 489 12.23 -2.60 6.85
C ASN A 489 10.78 -3.03 6.62
N ILE A 490 10.30 -4.07 7.29
CA ILE A 490 8.92 -4.56 7.17
C ILE A 490 7.93 -3.49 7.63
N ARG A 491 8.19 -2.86 8.76
CA ARG A 491 7.24 -1.90 9.39
C ARG A 491 7.18 -0.54 8.70
N TRP A 492 8.24 -0.13 8.02
CA TRP A 492 8.37 1.22 7.48
C TRP A 492 8.63 1.24 5.98
N PHE A 493 9.77 0.71 5.56
CA PHE A 493 10.18 0.84 4.16
C PHE A 493 9.27 0.04 3.23
N MET A 494 9.02 -1.24 3.55
CA MET A 494 8.11 -2.10 2.81
C MET A 494 6.68 -1.50 2.76
N MET A 495 6.18 -0.99 3.89
CA MET A 495 4.85 -0.36 3.92
C MET A 495 4.76 0.87 3.03
N THR A 496 5.84 1.67 2.96
CA THR A 496 5.91 2.81 2.03
C THR A 496 5.82 2.36 0.58
N LEU A 497 6.53 1.29 0.21
CA LEU A 497 6.52 0.75 -1.15
C LEU A 497 5.19 0.06 -1.50
N LEU A 498 4.58 -0.67 -0.58
CA LEU A 498 3.25 -1.25 -0.76
C LEU A 498 2.19 -0.16 -0.97
N ASN A 499 2.21 0.88 -0.14
CA ASN A 499 1.34 2.04 -0.32
C ASN A 499 1.58 2.74 -1.67
N ARG A 500 2.83 2.93 -2.08
CA ARG A 500 3.18 3.47 -3.40
C ARG A 500 2.58 2.62 -4.51
N MET A 501 2.81 1.30 -4.46
CA MET A 501 2.34 0.38 -5.50
C MET A 501 0.82 0.37 -5.59
N ASP A 502 0.11 0.16 -4.47
CA ASP A 502 -1.35 0.16 -4.45
C ASP A 502 -1.92 1.49 -4.96
N ARG A 503 -1.43 2.64 -4.45
CA ARG A 503 -2.01 3.94 -4.80
C ARG A 503 -1.76 4.33 -6.26
N CYS A 504 -0.55 4.13 -6.78
CA CYS A 504 -0.23 4.44 -8.17
C CYS A 504 -0.97 3.53 -9.15
N SER A 505 -0.97 2.23 -8.89
CA SER A 505 -1.64 1.27 -9.76
C SER A 505 -3.16 1.45 -9.71
N MET A 506 -3.73 1.62 -8.52
CA MET A 506 -5.16 1.79 -8.28
C MET A 506 -5.71 3.09 -8.87
N TYR A 507 -4.96 4.18 -8.76
CA TYR A 507 -5.33 5.46 -9.37
C TYR A 507 -5.33 5.37 -10.91
N SER A 508 -4.59 4.42 -11.45
CA SER A 508 -4.45 4.19 -12.90
C SER A 508 -5.34 3.05 -13.43
N GLY A 509 -6.07 2.33 -12.56
CA GLY A 509 -6.90 1.22 -13.00
C GLY A 509 -6.16 -0.09 -13.29
N LEU A 510 -5.11 -0.34 -12.54
CA LEU A 510 -4.27 -1.52 -12.63
C LEU A 510 -4.18 -2.20 -11.27
N GLU A 511 -4.48 -3.51 -11.17
CA GLU A 511 -4.19 -4.28 -9.96
C GLU A 511 -2.73 -4.73 -9.94
N ALA A 512 -1.93 -4.17 -9.05
CA ALA A 512 -0.61 -4.68 -8.78
C ALA A 512 -0.65 -5.69 -7.64
N ARG A 513 -0.30 -6.93 -7.95
CA ARG A 513 -0.14 -8.03 -7.01
C ARG A 513 1.32 -8.13 -6.58
N VAL A 514 1.54 -8.53 -5.34
CA VAL A 514 2.85 -8.51 -4.69
C VAL A 514 3.19 -9.88 -4.08
N PRO A 515 3.57 -10.88 -4.88
CA PRO A 515 3.72 -12.25 -4.42
C PRO A 515 4.69 -12.42 -3.24
N PHE A 516 5.74 -11.61 -3.14
CA PHE A 516 6.65 -11.67 -1.99
C PHE A 516 6.00 -11.17 -0.70
N ALA A 517 4.95 -10.34 -0.76
CA ALA A 517 4.17 -9.91 0.39
C ALA A 517 3.14 -10.97 0.85
N ASP A 518 3.42 -12.25 0.70
CA ASP A 518 2.66 -13.33 1.33
C ASP A 518 3.11 -13.48 2.79
N TYR A 519 2.16 -13.44 3.73
CA TYR A 519 2.48 -13.51 5.16
C TYR A 519 3.23 -14.80 5.54
N ARG A 520 3.05 -15.91 4.81
CA ARG A 520 3.74 -17.17 5.02
C ARG A 520 5.23 -17.07 4.68
N ILE A 521 5.55 -16.37 3.59
CA ILE A 521 6.95 -16.04 3.22
C ILE A 521 7.56 -15.17 4.31
N LEU A 522 6.84 -14.13 4.72
CA LEU A 522 7.30 -13.20 5.75
C LEU A 522 7.55 -13.91 7.08
N GLU A 523 6.61 -14.73 7.57
CA GLU A 523 6.77 -15.50 8.81
C GLU A 523 7.97 -16.45 8.77
N TYR A 524 8.19 -17.10 7.65
CA TYR A 524 9.29 -18.05 7.50
C TYR A 524 10.63 -17.31 7.41
N VAL A 525 10.77 -16.39 6.46
CA VAL A 525 12.03 -15.71 6.16
C VAL A 525 12.47 -14.78 7.29
N PHE A 526 11.55 -14.16 8.03
CA PHE A 526 11.89 -13.33 9.20
C PHE A 526 12.71 -14.11 10.25
N ASN A 527 12.45 -15.39 10.37
CA ASN A 527 13.10 -16.26 11.34
C ASN A 527 14.35 -16.98 10.82
N VAL A 528 14.65 -16.90 9.52
CA VAL A 528 15.87 -17.48 8.94
C VAL A 528 17.10 -16.71 9.42
N PRO A 529 18.19 -17.38 9.87
CA PRO A 529 19.45 -16.74 10.24
C PRO A 529 20.03 -15.88 9.12
N TRP A 530 20.67 -14.78 9.50
CA TRP A 530 21.26 -13.87 8.52
C TRP A 530 22.31 -14.55 7.62
N GLU A 531 23.09 -15.45 8.18
CA GLU A 531 24.09 -16.24 7.44
C GLU A 531 23.50 -17.04 6.26
N TYR A 532 22.23 -17.45 6.35
CA TYR A 532 21.53 -18.11 5.25
C TYR A 532 20.98 -17.11 4.23
N LYS A 533 20.56 -15.90 4.68
CA LYS A 533 20.11 -14.82 3.78
C LYS A 533 21.24 -14.21 2.98
N CYS A 534 22.47 -14.28 3.50
CA CYS A 534 23.69 -13.76 2.89
C CYS A 534 24.79 -14.84 2.83
N TYR A 535 24.42 -16.07 2.41
CA TYR A 535 25.33 -17.20 2.34
C TYR A 535 26.47 -16.93 1.36
N ASN A 536 27.72 -17.19 1.78
CA ASN A 536 28.93 -16.89 1.02
C ASN A 536 29.02 -15.43 0.51
N ASN A 537 28.53 -14.47 1.31
CA ASN A 537 28.44 -13.03 0.95
C ASN A 537 27.56 -12.75 -0.28
N GLN A 538 26.73 -13.69 -0.71
CA GLN A 538 25.77 -13.49 -1.78
C GLN A 538 24.54 -12.76 -1.24
N VAL A 539 24.27 -11.56 -1.73
CA VAL A 539 23.07 -10.79 -1.40
C VAL A 539 21.82 -11.56 -1.86
N LYS A 540 20.83 -11.69 -0.99
CA LYS A 540 19.60 -12.46 -1.24
C LYS A 540 19.87 -13.91 -1.67
N SER A 541 20.84 -14.57 -1.02
CA SER A 541 21.28 -15.92 -1.41
C SER A 541 20.14 -16.93 -1.53
N LEU A 542 19.14 -16.87 -0.65
CA LEU A 542 17.95 -17.73 -0.74
C LEU A 542 17.16 -17.51 -2.04
N LEU A 543 16.99 -16.25 -2.49
CA LEU A 543 16.34 -15.98 -3.77
C LEU A 543 17.20 -16.38 -4.96
N VAL A 544 18.52 -16.23 -4.86
CA VAL A 544 19.46 -16.71 -5.89
C VAL A 544 19.31 -18.23 -6.04
N GLU A 545 19.30 -18.97 -4.95
CA GLU A 545 19.11 -20.44 -4.99
C GLU A 545 17.75 -20.82 -5.60
N CYS A 546 16.66 -20.18 -5.17
CA CYS A 546 15.34 -20.38 -5.76
C CYS A 546 15.31 -20.05 -7.26
N GLY A 547 16.06 -19.04 -7.67
CA GLY A 547 16.12 -18.56 -9.04
C GLY A 547 16.93 -19.45 -10.00
N LYS A 548 17.84 -20.30 -9.51
CA LYS A 548 18.72 -21.12 -10.37
C LYS A 548 17.98 -22.01 -11.38
N LYS A 549 16.77 -22.42 -11.04
CA LYS A 549 15.90 -23.21 -11.93
C LYS A 549 15.30 -22.40 -13.09
N TYR A 550 15.16 -21.08 -12.90
CA TYR A 550 14.33 -20.22 -13.76
C TYR A 550 15.12 -19.14 -14.50
N LEU A 551 16.30 -18.78 -14.04
CA LEU A 551 17.00 -17.57 -14.47
C LEU A 551 18.42 -17.85 -14.96
N PRO A 552 18.90 -17.12 -15.98
CA PRO A 552 20.28 -17.24 -16.43
C PRO A 552 21.25 -16.58 -15.42
N PRO A 553 22.54 -16.98 -15.43
CA PRO A 553 23.55 -16.48 -14.48
C PRO A 553 23.70 -14.97 -14.46
N GLU A 554 23.57 -14.29 -15.59
CA GLU A 554 23.68 -12.84 -15.73
C GLU A 554 22.62 -12.09 -14.89
N ILE A 555 21.46 -12.72 -14.70
CA ILE A 555 20.36 -12.18 -13.90
C ILE A 555 20.51 -12.59 -12.43
N LEU A 556 20.84 -13.85 -12.16
CA LEU A 556 21.02 -14.38 -10.80
C LEU A 556 22.01 -13.55 -9.99
N TYR A 557 23.13 -13.16 -10.61
CA TYR A 557 24.23 -12.46 -9.95
C TYR A 557 24.30 -10.97 -10.29
N ARG A 558 23.23 -10.43 -10.92
CA ARG A 558 23.13 -8.99 -11.18
C ARG A 558 23.13 -8.20 -9.88
N LYS A 559 23.97 -7.19 -9.78
CA LYS A 559 23.96 -6.26 -8.65
C LYS A 559 22.63 -5.48 -8.61
N LYS A 560 22.12 -5.24 -7.41
CA LYS A 560 20.89 -4.45 -7.20
C LYS A 560 20.97 -3.11 -7.92
N SER A 561 19.97 -2.83 -8.74
CA SER A 561 19.71 -1.52 -9.34
C SER A 561 18.48 -0.89 -8.68
N PRO A 562 18.52 0.41 -8.36
CA PRO A 562 17.32 1.10 -7.85
C PRO A 562 16.27 1.28 -8.96
N TYR A 563 15.08 1.73 -8.57
CA TYR A 563 14.04 2.16 -9.52
C TYR A 563 14.63 3.26 -10.46
N PRO A 564 14.34 3.22 -11.79
CA PRO A 564 14.89 4.18 -12.72
C PRO A 564 14.47 5.62 -12.39
N LYS A 565 15.36 6.56 -12.67
CA LYS A 565 15.11 8.01 -12.56
C LYS A 565 15.56 8.72 -13.82
N THR A 566 15.07 9.93 -14.05
CA THR A 566 15.58 10.78 -15.13
C THR A 566 16.96 11.31 -14.79
N TYR A 567 17.86 11.32 -15.76
CA TYR A 567 19.18 11.97 -15.73
C TYR A 567 19.22 13.24 -16.59
N ASP A 568 18.07 13.65 -17.16
CA ASP A 568 17.97 14.88 -17.95
C ASP A 568 18.10 16.11 -17.04
N PRO A 569 19.14 16.96 -17.23
CA PRO A 569 19.34 18.16 -16.41
C PRO A 569 18.26 19.22 -16.58
N THR A 570 17.45 19.15 -17.65
CA THR A 570 16.35 20.10 -17.90
C THR A 570 15.20 19.90 -16.89
N TYR A 571 14.99 18.66 -16.39
CA TYR A 571 13.98 18.34 -15.39
C TYR A 571 14.15 19.17 -14.11
N GLU A 572 15.37 19.25 -13.61
CA GLU A 572 15.67 19.99 -12.38
C GLU A 572 15.51 21.50 -12.55
N LYS A 573 15.93 22.05 -13.71
CA LYS A 573 15.70 23.48 -14.02
C LYS A 573 14.22 23.81 -14.05
N LEU A 574 13.42 22.91 -14.63
CA LEU A 574 11.98 23.05 -14.73
C LEU A 574 11.33 23.03 -13.35
N LEU A 575 11.69 22.09 -12.48
CA LEU A 575 11.23 22.06 -11.09
C LEU A 575 11.61 23.33 -10.32
N GLY A 576 12.84 23.82 -10.48
CA GLY A 576 13.30 25.04 -9.85
C GLY A 576 12.45 26.27 -10.25
N THR A 577 12.14 26.41 -11.54
CA THR A 577 11.25 27.46 -12.04
C THR A 577 9.85 27.33 -11.43
N MET A 578 9.27 26.12 -11.48
CA MET A 578 7.92 25.86 -10.93
C MET A 578 7.82 26.16 -9.45
N VAL A 579 8.83 25.78 -8.63
CA VAL A 579 8.78 26.06 -7.18
C VAL A 579 8.85 27.57 -6.90
N ILE A 580 9.64 28.32 -7.68
CA ILE A 580 9.69 29.80 -7.55
C ILE A 580 8.34 30.43 -7.90
N GLU A 581 7.72 30.00 -8.99
CA GLU A 581 6.40 30.49 -9.44
C GLU A 581 5.32 30.13 -8.40
N GLU A 582 5.33 28.90 -7.92
CA GLU A 582 4.42 28.42 -6.88
C GLU A 582 4.60 29.21 -5.57
N TYR A 583 5.84 29.45 -5.15
CA TYR A 583 6.13 30.27 -3.97
C TYR A 583 5.56 31.69 -4.12
N LYS A 584 5.72 32.34 -5.29
CA LYS A 584 5.23 33.70 -5.54
C LYS A 584 3.70 33.80 -5.57
N SER A 585 3.03 32.77 -6.07
CA SER A 585 1.58 32.73 -6.24
C SER A 585 0.81 32.15 -5.06
N ASN A 586 1.46 31.39 -4.16
CA ASN A 586 0.82 30.66 -3.07
C ASN A 586 1.27 31.15 -1.69
N ASN A 587 0.48 32.01 -1.06
CA ASN A 587 0.76 32.53 0.27
C ASN A 587 0.76 31.45 1.37
N LYS A 588 0.13 30.28 1.16
CA LYS A 588 0.16 29.17 2.10
C LYS A 588 1.55 28.55 2.15
N LEU A 589 2.21 28.36 0.99
CA LEU A 589 3.58 27.86 0.93
C LEU A 589 4.57 28.82 1.59
N GLN A 590 4.35 30.15 1.39
CA GLN A 590 5.19 31.19 1.98
C GLN A 590 5.22 31.20 3.51
N LYS A 591 4.23 30.57 4.17
CA LYS A 591 4.24 30.42 5.64
C LYS A 591 5.36 29.50 6.13
N TYR A 592 5.72 28.53 5.33
CA TYR A 592 6.61 27.42 5.72
C TYR A 592 7.99 27.46 5.09
N ILE A 593 8.10 27.88 3.81
CA ILE A 593 9.34 27.89 3.04
C ILE A 593 10.05 29.24 3.14
N ASP A 594 11.38 29.21 3.26
CA ASP A 594 12.25 30.38 3.23
C ASP A 594 12.71 30.66 1.79
N TYR A 595 12.40 31.84 1.27
CA TYR A 595 12.73 32.20 -0.12
C TYR A 595 14.25 32.25 -0.39
N ASN A 596 15.03 32.79 0.54
CA ASN A 596 16.49 32.90 0.36
C ASN A 596 17.15 31.53 0.39
N LYS A 597 16.70 30.64 1.29
CA LYS A 597 17.14 29.24 1.32
C LYS A 597 16.78 28.52 0.02
N LEU A 598 15.57 28.74 -0.49
CA LEU A 598 15.09 28.15 -1.76
C LEU A 598 15.96 28.60 -2.94
N ILE A 599 16.21 29.90 -3.11
CA ILE A 599 17.05 30.43 -4.19
C ILE A 599 18.49 29.93 -4.08
N LYS A 600 19.06 29.94 -2.86
CA LYS A 600 20.40 29.38 -2.61
C LYS A 600 20.46 27.90 -3.00
N PHE A 601 19.44 27.13 -2.66
CA PHE A 601 19.35 25.71 -2.97
C PHE A 601 19.31 25.45 -4.48
N ILE A 602 18.46 26.17 -5.24
CA ILE A 602 18.34 26.03 -6.69
C ILE A 602 19.66 26.36 -7.40
N ASN A 603 20.44 27.31 -6.88
CA ASN A 603 21.71 27.75 -7.46
C ASN A 603 22.94 26.99 -6.93
N SER A 604 22.78 26.06 -5.97
CA SER A 604 23.89 25.33 -5.37
C SER A 604 24.22 24.04 -6.14
N PRO A 605 25.47 23.50 -6.04
CA PRO A 605 25.81 22.17 -6.52
C PRO A 605 24.92 21.10 -5.85
N LYS A 606 24.48 20.11 -6.62
CA LYS A 606 23.31 19.28 -6.33
C LYS A 606 23.60 17.88 -5.81
N ASP A 607 24.83 17.58 -5.49
CA ASP A 607 25.19 16.34 -4.81
C ASP A 607 25.16 16.55 -3.30
N TYR A 608 24.10 16.07 -2.66
CA TYR A 608 23.97 16.14 -1.20
C TYR A 608 24.89 15.17 -0.46
N GLY A 609 25.44 14.17 -1.14
CA GLY A 609 26.25 13.11 -0.54
C GLY A 609 25.52 12.33 0.58
N LYS A 610 24.24 12.65 0.84
CA LYS A 610 23.42 12.10 1.91
C LYS A 610 22.06 11.64 1.39
N PRO A 611 21.59 10.45 1.75
CA PRO A 611 20.25 10.00 1.39
C PRO A 611 19.20 10.83 2.14
N TRP A 612 18.21 11.34 1.42
CA TRP A 612 17.04 11.97 2.03
C TRP A 612 16.00 10.93 2.45
N TYR A 613 15.75 9.94 1.58
CA TYR A 613 14.97 8.75 1.86
C TYR A 613 15.45 7.62 0.96
N GLY A 614 16.08 6.60 1.56
CA GLY A 614 16.75 5.57 0.79
C GLY A 614 17.91 6.13 -0.03
N GLN A 615 18.09 5.61 -1.23
CA GLN A 615 19.22 5.98 -2.13
C GLN A 615 18.81 6.91 -3.27
N LEU A 616 17.53 7.25 -3.37
CA LEU A 616 16.93 7.81 -4.58
C LEU A 616 16.72 9.32 -4.53
N MET A 617 16.69 9.92 -3.35
CA MET A 617 16.27 11.30 -3.19
C MET A 617 17.47 12.26 -3.25
N ALA A 618 17.46 13.12 -4.25
CA ALA A 618 18.46 14.15 -4.50
C ALA A 618 17.79 15.54 -4.63
N GLY A 619 18.50 16.55 -5.14
CA GLY A 619 17.98 17.91 -5.28
C GLY A 619 16.65 18.04 -6.01
N PRO A 620 16.47 17.42 -7.19
CA PRO A 620 15.20 17.47 -7.91
C PRO A 620 14.03 16.93 -7.08
N GLN A 621 14.24 15.84 -6.34
CA GLN A 621 13.20 15.26 -5.51
C GLN A 621 12.77 16.17 -4.35
N MET A 622 13.71 16.95 -3.79
CA MET A 622 13.38 17.96 -2.76
C MET A 622 12.46 19.04 -3.32
N LEU A 623 12.76 19.56 -4.52
CA LEU A 623 11.92 20.56 -5.17
C LEU A 623 10.54 20.00 -5.52
N ALA A 624 10.50 18.78 -6.06
CA ALA A 624 9.27 18.08 -6.36
C ALA A 624 8.43 17.84 -5.09
N TYR A 625 9.08 17.49 -3.97
CA TYR A 625 8.39 17.28 -2.70
C TYR A 625 7.77 18.58 -2.15
N VAL A 626 8.47 19.71 -2.27
CA VAL A 626 7.92 21.03 -1.91
C VAL A 626 6.71 21.40 -2.78
N LEU A 627 6.75 21.09 -4.08
CA LEU A 627 5.59 21.26 -4.97
C LEU A 627 4.40 20.40 -4.54
N GLN A 628 4.65 19.17 -4.13
CA GLN A 628 3.61 18.27 -3.61
C GLN A 628 3.00 18.79 -2.29
N ILE A 629 3.83 19.30 -1.37
CA ILE A 629 3.35 19.96 -0.15
C ILE A 629 2.44 21.15 -0.52
N SER A 630 2.91 22.01 -1.42
CA SER A 630 2.12 23.16 -1.87
C SER A 630 0.77 22.77 -2.48
N TYR A 631 0.78 21.75 -3.32
CA TYR A 631 -0.43 21.23 -3.93
C TYR A 631 -1.42 20.68 -2.89
N MET A 632 -0.93 19.88 -1.91
CA MET A 632 -1.76 19.37 -0.81
C MET A 632 -2.40 20.51 0.00
N LEU A 633 -1.61 21.54 0.35
CA LEU A 633 -2.11 22.70 1.09
C LEU A 633 -3.23 23.44 0.34
N ARG A 634 -3.12 23.57 -0.99
CA ARG A 634 -4.17 24.17 -1.82
C ARG A 634 -5.40 23.28 -1.93
N LYS A 635 -5.18 22.01 -2.29
CA LYS A 635 -6.25 21.04 -2.54
C LYS A 635 -7.19 20.89 -1.34
N TYR A 636 -6.63 20.81 -0.15
CA TYR A 636 -7.38 20.60 1.09
C TYR A 636 -7.67 21.89 1.87
N ASN A 637 -7.27 23.03 1.33
CA ASN A 637 -7.43 24.36 1.95
C ASN A 637 -6.84 24.41 3.39
N LEU A 638 -5.63 23.88 3.56
CA LEU A 638 -4.88 23.79 4.81
C LEU A 638 -4.13 25.09 5.13
#